data_250ff806e27f86f1d44ea3be0f374007
#
_entry.id   250ff806e27f86f1d44ea3be0f374007
#
_cell.length_a   1.000
_cell.length_b   1.000
_cell.length_c   1.000
_cell.angle_alpha   90.00
_cell.angle_beta   90.00
_cell.angle_gamma   90.00
#
_symmetry.space_group_name_H-M   'P 1'
#
loop_
_entity.id
_entity.type
_entity.pdbx_description
1 polymer ?
#
loop_
_entity_poly.entity_id
_entity_poly.type
_entity_poly.pdbx_seq_one_letter_code
_entity_poly.pdbx_strand_id
1 'polypeptide(L)'
;LIAFPFSVLAQTPESAVQVEAIIESILEELGEETDAALIIEDLEAFTENPLNINSTNRDQLSRLHLLDDIQIQKLLDYLREFGPALSIYELNTVDGFSPELLMKMEPFIRFGPVEEEPQSVPEMLKYGRHELLARTLGTVQKPRGYEKRDDGTTPYEGNRARYYTRYRFQSGDNISAGITAEKDPGEAFFAGSNKQGFDFYSGHLSLKISPVLENFTVGDFVVRSGQGLVLWQGFATGKSLNTLNISKTNQGVRPYTSTDENQFFRGVSTTLKLGNARASLFYSQKNSDGNLAFSDSSGNYFTSLQTSGYHRTQSEIEDKNSVNDLNAGVVASWQLLNWKVGATVLYRQFNRPFIRIDQLYNRYRFSGTENLVAGADYLFSKGKYQLFGEAAVSKSKGKAFLQGATAHLHDRIQLSALFRHFDKNYHAMWATPFAESSSAANETGLYLGTRILPVKFVTLSAYSDFYRSDWINFTTAGPSNGWDVFAQADFRLSQKVQFYFRYKNEEKEQKFRVNERYEDLPEQFRKSRVHFQYNPSETFTLKTRLEHVYYKGLEKENGWMVFQDVQLVPVQIPLNLSARLAYFDTESYNSRIYAYENDLLYTFAVPAFFGKGFRGYLNLKYKISKKAEIWFKLANTWQSGAESISSGYNEIGGNQKTELKFQLRLKM
;
A
#
# COMPACT_ATOMS: atom_id res chain seq x y z
N LEU A 1 -15.99 31.81 -41.95
CA LEU A 1 -15.24 31.95 -40.70
C LEU A 1 -16.27 32.12 -39.57
N ILE A 2 -16.59 31.00 -38.90
CA ILE A 2 -17.44 30.95 -37.70
C ILE A 2 -16.48 30.78 -36.52
N ALA A 3 -16.28 31.83 -35.76
CA ALA A 3 -15.55 31.81 -34.52
C ALA A 3 -16.45 31.28 -33.41
N PHE A 4 -16.15 30.07 -32.88
CA PHE A 4 -16.71 29.58 -31.64
C PHE A 4 -15.97 30.21 -30.46
N PRO A 5 -16.67 30.76 -29.46
CA PRO A 5 -16.03 31.23 -28.24
C PRO A 5 -15.71 30.00 -27.37
N PHE A 6 -14.46 29.63 -27.29
CA PHE A 6 -13.96 28.70 -26.28
C PHE A 6 -13.93 29.42 -24.92
N SER A 7 -14.99 29.28 -24.13
CA SER A 7 -14.93 29.56 -22.71
C SER A 7 -14.33 28.34 -22.00
N VAL A 8 -13.02 28.36 -21.90
CA VAL A 8 -12.25 27.37 -21.10
C VAL A 8 -12.33 27.85 -19.65
N LEU A 9 -13.25 27.25 -18.87
CA LEU A 9 -13.07 27.14 -17.43
C LEU A 9 -12.04 26.02 -17.21
N ALA A 10 -10.76 26.35 -17.32
CA ALA A 10 -9.67 25.47 -16.93
C ALA A 10 -9.63 25.44 -15.39
N GLN A 11 -9.64 24.25 -14.81
CA GLN A 11 -8.93 24.05 -13.54
C GLN A 11 -7.52 24.61 -13.78
N THR A 12 -7.07 25.52 -12.91
CA THR A 12 -5.75 26.09 -13.04
C THR A 12 -4.70 24.99 -13.05
N PRO A 13 -3.67 25.04 -13.89
CA PRO A 13 -2.58 24.04 -13.90
C PRO A 13 -1.94 23.83 -12.53
N GLU A 14 -1.98 24.83 -11.67
CA GLU A 14 -1.53 24.83 -10.27
C GLU A 14 -2.08 23.67 -9.43
N SER A 15 -3.39 23.38 -9.52
CA SER A 15 -4.02 22.37 -8.68
C SER A 15 -3.57 20.93 -9.01
N ALA A 16 -3.29 20.63 -10.26
CA ALA A 16 -2.88 19.29 -10.69
C ALA A 16 -1.43 18.97 -10.29
N VAL A 17 -0.52 19.93 -10.35
CA VAL A 17 0.88 19.81 -9.90
C VAL A 17 0.94 19.58 -8.40
N GLN A 18 0.14 20.33 -7.68
CA GLN A 18 0.06 20.25 -6.23
C GLN A 18 -0.43 18.86 -5.78
N VAL A 19 -1.44 18.30 -6.44
CA VAL A 19 -1.99 16.98 -6.14
C VAL A 19 -0.94 15.87 -6.36
N GLU A 20 -0.24 15.86 -7.50
CA GLU A 20 0.80 14.86 -7.78
C GLU A 20 1.94 14.95 -6.75
N ALA A 21 2.38 16.16 -6.37
CA ALA A 21 3.41 16.35 -5.36
C ALA A 21 2.95 15.91 -3.94
N ILE A 22 1.67 16.11 -3.60
CA ILE A 22 1.10 15.64 -2.34
C ILE A 22 1.06 14.12 -2.31
N ILE A 23 0.57 13.48 -3.38
CA ILE A 23 0.55 12.02 -3.52
C ILE A 23 1.97 11.46 -3.39
N GLU A 24 2.95 12.01 -4.11
CA GLU A 24 4.35 11.61 -4.03
C GLU A 24 4.89 11.73 -2.60
N SER A 25 4.60 12.83 -1.90
CA SER A 25 5.05 13.02 -0.52
C SER A 25 4.45 11.98 0.43
N ILE A 26 3.18 11.63 0.27
CA ILE A 26 2.52 10.59 1.07
C ILE A 26 3.15 9.21 0.80
N LEU A 27 3.41 8.89 -0.47
CA LEU A 27 4.02 7.62 -0.85
C LEU A 27 5.47 7.49 -0.37
N GLU A 28 6.24 8.57 -0.41
CA GLU A 28 7.59 8.58 0.17
C GLU A 28 7.58 8.43 1.71
N GLU A 29 6.53 8.92 2.38
CA GLU A 29 6.35 8.81 3.83
C GLU A 29 5.98 7.38 4.27
N LEU A 30 5.29 6.62 3.43
CA LEU A 30 4.77 5.29 3.77
C LEU A 30 5.80 4.17 3.63
N GLY A 31 6.90 4.38 2.91
CA GLY A 31 8.02 3.44 2.80
C GLY A 31 7.97 2.49 1.60
N GLU A 32 8.92 1.57 1.57
CA GLU A 32 9.29 0.77 0.38
C GLU A 32 8.32 -0.41 0.11
N GLU A 33 7.52 -0.83 1.09
CA GLU A 33 6.68 -2.04 1.02
C GLU A 33 5.17 -1.75 0.82
N THR A 34 4.83 -0.53 0.39
CA THR A 34 3.45 -0.03 0.40
C THR A 34 2.70 -0.34 -0.90
N ASP A 35 1.53 -0.95 -0.82
CA ASP A 35 0.55 -0.91 -1.93
C ASP A 35 -0.05 0.51 -2.02
N ALA A 36 0.63 1.36 -2.77
CA ALA A 36 0.25 2.74 -2.98
C ALA A 36 -1.02 2.91 -3.82
N ALA A 37 -1.46 1.87 -4.53
CA ALA A 37 -2.56 1.97 -5.48
C ALA A 37 -3.86 2.43 -4.83
N LEU A 38 -4.20 1.92 -3.64
CA LEU A 38 -5.41 2.32 -2.91
C LEU A 38 -5.35 3.76 -2.41
N ILE A 39 -4.17 4.22 -1.99
CA ILE A 39 -3.98 5.62 -1.53
C ILE A 39 -4.12 6.58 -2.70
N ILE A 40 -3.49 6.26 -3.82
CA ILE A 40 -3.61 7.05 -5.06
C ILE A 40 -5.08 7.07 -5.49
N GLU A 41 -5.79 5.95 -5.40
CA GLU A 41 -7.20 5.87 -5.76
C GLU A 41 -8.10 6.72 -4.85
N ASP A 42 -7.89 6.69 -3.54
CA ASP A 42 -8.63 7.53 -2.58
C ASP A 42 -8.40 9.03 -2.86
N LEU A 43 -7.15 9.45 -3.05
CA LEU A 43 -6.81 10.86 -3.30
C LEU A 43 -7.28 11.34 -4.67
N GLU A 44 -7.14 10.53 -5.73
CA GLU A 44 -7.69 10.84 -7.05
C GLU A 44 -9.22 10.96 -7.02
N ALA A 45 -9.89 10.06 -6.27
CA ALA A 45 -11.35 10.14 -6.10
C ALA A 45 -11.77 11.44 -5.42
N PHE A 46 -11.04 11.90 -4.39
CA PHE A 46 -11.30 13.17 -3.72
C PHE A 46 -10.89 14.38 -4.57
N THR A 47 -9.91 14.26 -5.45
CA THR A 47 -9.62 15.33 -6.41
C THR A 47 -10.78 15.53 -7.39
N GLU A 48 -11.44 14.45 -7.80
CA GLU A 48 -12.56 14.48 -8.74
C GLU A 48 -13.90 14.82 -8.05
N ASN A 49 -14.08 14.39 -6.82
CA ASN A 49 -15.26 14.65 -5.98
C ASN A 49 -14.82 15.02 -4.56
N PRO A 50 -14.49 16.29 -4.31
CA PRO A 50 -13.97 16.73 -3.03
C PRO A 50 -14.90 16.40 -1.87
N LEU A 51 -14.31 15.90 -0.77
CA LEU A 51 -15.01 15.51 0.43
C LEU A 51 -15.71 16.70 1.08
N ASN A 52 -17.01 16.60 1.29
CA ASN A 52 -17.74 17.64 2.03
C ASN A 52 -17.42 17.53 3.52
N ILE A 53 -16.66 18.49 4.04
CA ILE A 53 -16.22 18.51 5.44
C ILE A 53 -17.40 18.53 6.40
N ASN A 54 -18.49 19.20 6.04
CA ASN A 54 -19.65 19.41 6.91
C ASN A 54 -20.56 18.18 7.07
N SER A 55 -20.46 17.20 6.16
CA SER A 55 -21.21 15.95 6.20
C SER A 55 -20.33 14.69 6.35
N THR A 56 -19.06 14.89 6.65
CA THR A 56 -18.05 13.81 6.73
C THR A 56 -18.08 13.03 8.03
N ASN A 57 -17.41 11.91 8.03
CA ASN A 57 -17.19 11.07 9.20
C ASN A 57 -15.71 10.65 9.33
N ARG A 58 -15.34 10.00 10.44
CA ARG A 58 -13.98 9.55 10.71
C ARG A 58 -13.43 8.67 9.59
N ASP A 59 -14.22 7.73 9.08
CA ASP A 59 -13.78 6.77 8.07
C ASP A 59 -13.48 7.46 6.73
N GLN A 60 -14.25 8.48 6.34
CA GLN A 60 -13.99 9.30 5.15
C GLN A 60 -12.77 10.20 5.32
N LEU A 61 -12.63 10.87 6.47
CA LEU A 61 -11.47 11.72 6.77
C LEU A 61 -10.16 10.93 6.78
N SER A 62 -10.17 9.70 7.28
CA SER A 62 -8.98 8.85 7.29
C SER A 62 -8.49 8.48 5.88
N ARG A 63 -9.36 8.48 4.88
CA ARG A 63 -9.03 8.22 3.47
C ARG A 63 -8.29 9.38 2.80
N LEU A 64 -8.26 10.56 3.42
CA LEU A 64 -7.39 11.66 2.96
C LEU A 64 -5.91 11.35 3.15
N HIS A 65 -5.56 10.43 4.06
CA HIS A 65 -4.18 10.04 4.41
C HIS A 65 -3.28 11.22 4.82
N LEU A 66 -3.87 12.37 5.16
CA LEU A 66 -3.19 13.61 5.56
C LEU A 66 -3.34 13.93 7.04
N LEU A 67 -4.38 13.38 7.68
CA LEU A 67 -4.75 13.65 9.06
C LEU A 67 -4.40 12.48 9.97
N ASP A 68 -3.86 12.76 11.14
CA ASP A 68 -3.82 11.77 12.21
C ASP A 68 -5.18 11.64 12.93
N ASP A 69 -5.34 10.57 13.68
CA ASP A 69 -6.60 10.27 14.36
C ASP A 69 -7.03 11.33 15.38
N ILE A 70 -6.07 12.03 16.02
CA ILE A 70 -6.34 13.12 16.96
C ILE A 70 -6.83 14.35 16.19
N GLN A 71 -6.23 14.66 15.05
CA GLN A 71 -6.68 15.76 14.17
C GLN A 71 -8.08 15.48 13.62
N ILE A 72 -8.35 14.24 13.19
CA ILE A 72 -9.70 13.83 12.76
C ILE A 72 -10.72 14.04 13.90
N GLN A 73 -10.39 13.64 15.12
CA GLN A 73 -11.30 13.81 16.24
C GLN A 73 -11.55 15.28 16.56
N LYS A 74 -10.50 16.10 16.58
CA LYS A 74 -10.62 17.54 16.83
C LYS A 74 -11.48 18.25 15.76
N LEU A 75 -11.34 17.87 14.49
CA LEU A 75 -12.18 18.40 13.42
C LEU A 75 -13.65 18.02 13.63
N LEU A 76 -13.92 16.75 13.95
CA LEU A 76 -15.30 16.30 14.21
C LEU A 76 -15.89 16.95 15.47
N ASP A 77 -15.10 17.19 16.50
CA ASP A 77 -15.52 17.89 17.71
C ASP A 77 -15.82 19.36 17.40
N TYR A 78 -14.97 20.03 16.62
CA TYR A 78 -15.19 21.40 16.15
C TYR A 78 -16.51 21.54 15.38
N LEU A 79 -16.76 20.65 14.40
CA LEU A 79 -18.00 20.68 13.61
C LEU A 79 -19.26 20.44 14.46
N ARG A 80 -19.13 19.65 15.53
CA ARG A 80 -20.24 19.37 16.46
C ARG A 80 -20.53 20.56 17.38
N GLU A 81 -19.47 21.25 17.84
CA GLU A 81 -19.58 22.34 18.82
C GLU A 81 -19.94 23.67 18.17
N PHE A 82 -19.33 24.00 17.02
CA PHE A 82 -19.46 25.30 16.35
C PHE A 82 -20.37 25.25 15.12
N GLY A 83 -20.74 24.05 14.65
CA GLY A 83 -21.55 23.87 13.45
C GLY A 83 -20.71 23.77 12.16
N PRO A 84 -21.38 23.87 10.99
CA PRO A 84 -20.72 23.69 9.70
C PRO A 84 -19.70 24.80 9.42
N ALA A 85 -18.50 24.41 8.99
CA ALA A 85 -17.46 25.35 8.57
C ALA A 85 -17.80 25.92 7.18
N LEU A 86 -17.54 27.21 6.98
CA LEU A 86 -17.83 27.93 5.73
C LEU A 86 -16.62 27.97 4.78
N SER A 87 -15.41 27.87 5.30
CA SER A 87 -14.19 27.96 4.53
C SER A 87 -13.02 27.21 5.16
N ILE A 88 -11.98 26.96 4.37
CA ILE A 88 -10.73 26.34 4.83
C ILE A 88 -10.04 27.19 5.90
N TYR A 89 -10.22 28.50 5.87
CA TYR A 89 -9.57 29.42 6.83
C TYR A 89 -10.10 29.22 8.25
N GLU A 90 -11.35 28.82 8.43
CA GLU A 90 -11.93 28.50 9.74
C GLU A 90 -11.26 27.30 10.37
N LEU A 91 -10.86 26.32 9.56
CA LEU A 91 -10.15 25.14 10.06
C LEU A 91 -8.78 25.46 10.67
N ASN A 92 -8.24 26.64 10.40
CA ASN A 92 -7.00 27.12 11.04
C ASN A 92 -7.18 27.38 12.55
N THR A 93 -8.41 27.48 13.03
CA THR A 93 -8.72 27.61 14.46
C THR A 93 -8.77 26.25 15.17
N VAL A 94 -8.84 25.15 14.43
CA VAL A 94 -8.82 23.80 14.98
C VAL A 94 -7.39 23.48 15.42
N ASP A 95 -7.21 23.15 16.67
CA ASP A 95 -5.91 22.86 17.25
C ASP A 95 -5.23 21.66 16.53
N GLY A 96 -3.99 21.84 16.08
CA GLY A 96 -3.24 20.89 15.27
C GLY A 96 -3.40 21.02 13.77
N PHE A 97 -4.18 22.00 13.27
CA PHE A 97 -4.29 22.31 11.84
C PHE A 97 -3.35 23.47 11.49
N SER A 98 -2.27 23.17 10.82
CA SER A 98 -1.34 24.20 10.32
C SER A 98 -1.77 24.70 8.94
N PRO A 99 -1.42 25.93 8.57
CA PRO A 99 -1.68 26.44 7.22
C PRO A 99 -1.16 25.54 6.10
N GLU A 100 -0.06 24.84 6.37
CA GLU A 100 0.53 23.88 5.45
C GLU A 100 -0.33 22.61 5.27
N LEU A 101 -0.84 22.05 6.37
CA LEU A 101 -1.75 20.90 6.32
C LEU A 101 -3.01 21.29 5.55
N LEU A 102 -3.54 22.50 5.81
CA LEU A 102 -4.72 23.02 5.11
C LEU A 102 -4.48 23.18 3.61
N MET A 103 -3.33 23.71 3.20
CA MET A 103 -2.96 23.78 1.77
C MET A 103 -2.88 22.38 1.13
N LYS A 104 -2.38 21.36 1.85
CA LYS A 104 -2.37 20.00 1.35
C LYS A 104 -3.78 19.40 1.26
N MET A 105 -4.70 19.77 2.16
CA MET A 105 -6.08 19.29 2.16
C MET A 105 -6.97 19.96 1.11
N GLU A 106 -6.70 21.21 0.77
CA GLU A 106 -7.53 22.07 -0.08
C GLU A 106 -8.00 21.41 -1.39
N PRO A 107 -7.16 20.70 -2.16
CA PRO A 107 -7.59 20.04 -3.40
C PRO A 107 -8.60 18.91 -3.22
N PHE A 108 -8.73 18.35 -2.01
CA PHE A 108 -9.49 17.15 -1.70
C PHE A 108 -10.77 17.41 -0.91
N ILE A 109 -11.02 18.65 -0.50
CA ILE A 109 -12.14 18.99 0.38
C ILE A 109 -13.01 20.11 -0.21
N ARG A 110 -14.25 20.16 0.23
CA ARG A 110 -15.21 21.25 -0.04
C ARG A 110 -16.06 21.56 1.17
N PHE A 111 -16.66 22.72 1.18
CA PHE A 111 -17.56 23.20 2.22
C PHE A 111 -18.97 23.34 1.62
N GLY A 112 -19.78 22.31 1.81
CA GLY A 112 -21.15 22.22 1.32
C GLY A 112 -22.17 22.18 2.47
N PRO A 113 -23.47 22.09 2.15
CA PRO A 113 -24.51 21.91 3.16
C PRO A 113 -24.33 20.57 3.91
N VAL A 114 -24.85 20.52 5.14
CA VAL A 114 -24.79 19.29 5.97
C VAL A 114 -25.66 18.18 5.37
N GLU A 115 -26.84 18.53 4.88
CA GLU A 115 -27.74 17.65 4.17
C GLU A 115 -27.65 17.90 2.67
N GLU A 116 -27.30 16.89 1.91
CA GLU A 116 -27.37 16.91 0.45
C GLU A 116 -28.66 16.24 0.01
N GLU A 117 -29.33 16.81 -0.98
CA GLU A 117 -30.55 16.20 -1.53
C GLU A 117 -30.25 14.80 -2.07
N PRO A 118 -31.04 13.79 -1.69
CA PRO A 118 -30.84 12.43 -2.18
C PRO A 118 -31.11 12.38 -3.69
N GLN A 119 -30.11 11.96 -4.45
CA GLN A 119 -30.25 11.73 -5.89
C GLN A 119 -31.09 10.49 -6.15
N SER A 120 -31.96 10.53 -7.14
CA SER A 120 -32.71 9.37 -7.60
C SER A 120 -31.77 8.37 -8.33
N VAL A 121 -32.10 7.08 -8.31
CA VAL A 121 -31.30 6.05 -9.00
C VAL A 121 -31.10 6.36 -10.50
N PRO A 122 -32.14 6.82 -11.27
CA PRO A 122 -31.96 7.23 -12.66
C PRO A 122 -30.96 8.40 -12.83
N GLU A 123 -30.96 9.39 -11.92
CA GLU A 123 -29.99 10.49 -11.93
C GLU A 123 -28.59 10.01 -11.59
N MET A 124 -28.44 9.12 -10.60
CA MET A 124 -27.16 8.51 -10.28
C MET A 124 -26.57 7.77 -11.47
N LEU A 125 -27.36 7.02 -12.24
CA LEU A 125 -26.91 6.32 -13.43
C LEU A 125 -26.60 7.30 -14.59
N LYS A 126 -27.41 8.36 -14.75
CA LYS A 126 -27.25 9.34 -15.82
C LYS A 126 -26.03 10.24 -15.65
N TYR A 127 -25.74 10.64 -14.39
CA TYR A 127 -24.66 11.58 -14.07
C TYR A 127 -23.45 10.89 -13.41
N GLY A 128 -23.48 9.56 -13.32
CA GLY A 128 -22.35 8.78 -12.87
C GLY A 128 -21.15 8.94 -13.81
N ARG A 129 -19.97 8.78 -13.25
CA ARG A 129 -18.70 8.94 -13.95
C ARG A 129 -18.20 7.58 -14.44
N HIS A 130 -17.74 7.54 -15.66
CA HIS A 130 -17.12 6.37 -16.25
C HIS A 130 -15.62 6.63 -16.46
N GLU A 131 -14.81 5.68 -16.10
CA GLU A 131 -13.36 5.70 -16.35
C GLU A 131 -12.97 4.41 -17.04
N LEU A 132 -12.26 4.53 -18.17
CA LEU A 132 -11.57 3.41 -18.82
C LEU A 132 -10.08 3.69 -18.80
N LEU A 133 -9.32 2.75 -18.29
CA LEU A 133 -7.87 2.79 -18.25
C LEU A 133 -7.32 1.56 -18.98
N ALA A 134 -6.40 1.78 -19.90
CA ALA A 134 -5.67 0.72 -20.58
C ALA A 134 -4.16 1.00 -20.48
N ARG A 135 -3.40 -0.05 -20.15
CA ARG A 135 -1.95 0.05 -19.94
C ARG A 135 -1.23 -1.13 -20.57
N THR A 136 -0.09 -0.84 -21.17
CA THR A 136 0.87 -1.87 -21.59
C THR A 136 2.26 -1.51 -21.10
N LEU A 137 3.01 -2.52 -20.70
CA LEU A 137 4.41 -2.36 -20.34
C LEU A 137 5.20 -3.59 -20.77
N GLY A 138 6.50 -3.41 -20.98
CA GLY A 138 7.38 -4.49 -21.37
C GLY A 138 8.84 -4.10 -21.32
N THR A 139 9.69 -5.12 -21.35
CA THR A 139 11.15 -4.99 -21.42
C THR A 139 11.61 -5.20 -22.86
N VAL A 140 12.50 -4.31 -23.35
CA VAL A 140 12.99 -4.36 -24.73
C VAL A 140 13.91 -5.56 -24.92
N GLN A 141 14.83 -5.82 -24.01
CA GLN A 141 15.71 -6.97 -24.05
C GLN A 141 14.90 -8.25 -23.77
N LYS A 142 15.34 -9.36 -24.35
CA LYS A 142 14.67 -10.66 -24.25
C LYS A 142 15.16 -11.41 -23.02
N PRO A 143 14.31 -11.65 -22.00
CA PRO A 143 14.66 -12.52 -20.89
C PRO A 143 14.80 -13.99 -21.30
N ARG A 144 15.59 -14.74 -20.56
CA ARG A 144 15.87 -16.17 -20.77
C ARG A 144 14.62 -17.03 -20.83
N GLY A 145 13.57 -16.67 -20.10
CA GLY A 145 12.29 -17.39 -20.12
C GLY A 145 11.59 -17.43 -21.47
N TYR A 146 11.99 -16.60 -22.43
CA TYR A 146 11.48 -16.60 -23.82
C TYR A 146 12.45 -17.23 -24.84
N GLU A 147 13.57 -17.77 -24.37
CA GLU A 147 14.52 -18.49 -25.22
C GLU A 147 14.02 -19.90 -25.47
N LYS A 148 14.25 -20.40 -26.67
CA LYS A 148 13.90 -21.78 -27.03
C LYS A 148 14.88 -22.73 -26.36
N ARG A 149 14.34 -23.79 -25.76
CA ARG A 149 15.07 -24.97 -25.30
C ARG A 149 15.43 -25.87 -26.49
N ASP A 150 16.22 -26.91 -26.25
CA ASP A 150 16.63 -27.88 -27.27
C ASP A 150 15.42 -28.63 -27.89
N ASP A 151 14.34 -28.77 -27.12
CA ASP A 151 13.07 -29.36 -27.56
C ASP A 151 12.18 -28.40 -28.38
N GLY A 152 12.64 -27.17 -28.60
CA GLY A 152 11.92 -26.12 -29.32
C GLY A 152 10.88 -25.36 -28.51
N THR A 153 10.63 -25.74 -27.25
CA THR A 153 9.69 -25.04 -26.33
C THR A 153 10.36 -23.83 -25.65
N THR A 154 9.54 -22.97 -25.08
CA THR A 154 10.01 -21.84 -24.23
C THR A 154 9.55 -22.06 -22.80
N PRO A 155 10.35 -21.67 -21.77
CA PRO A 155 9.92 -21.70 -20.37
C PRO A 155 8.63 -20.95 -20.10
N TYR A 156 8.49 -19.77 -20.69
CA TYR A 156 7.26 -18.97 -20.62
C TYR A 156 6.35 -19.25 -21.80
N GLU A 157 5.07 -19.45 -21.54
CA GLU A 157 4.07 -19.78 -22.54
C GLU A 157 3.68 -18.55 -23.40
N GLY A 158 3.61 -17.37 -22.79
CA GLY A 158 3.08 -16.15 -23.40
C GLY A 158 4.12 -15.14 -23.86
N ASN A 159 3.66 -13.95 -24.24
CA ASN A 159 4.49 -12.87 -24.74
C ASN A 159 5.09 -11.99 -23.61
N ARG A 160 6.02 -11.09 -23.97
CA ARG A 160 6.78 -10.24 -23.01
C ARG A 160 6.03 -9.02 -22.50
N ALA A 161 4.86 -8.71 -23.03
CA ALA A 161 4.10 -7.54 -22.62
C ALA A 161 3.17 -7.87 -21.45
N ARG A 162 3.08 -6.95 -20.49
CA ARG A 162 1.99 -6.90 -19.52
C ARG A 162 0.87 -6.07 -20.10
N TYR A 163 -0.34 -6.56 -19.96
CA TYR A 163 -1.55 -5.84 -20.35
C TYR A 163 -2.43 -5.66 -19.13
N TYR A 164 -2.96 -4.45 -18.98
CA TYR A 164 -3.88 -4.11 -17.92
C TYR A 164 -5.00 -3.26 -18.48
N THR A 165 -6.24 -3.56 -18.11
CA THR A 165 -7.39 -2.72 -18.40
C THR A 165 -8.30 -2.66 -17.19
N ARG A 166 -8.88 -1.48 -16.93
CA ARG A 166 -9.87 -1.26 -15.88
C ARG A 166 -10.97 -0.35 -16.38
N TYR A 167 -12.18 -0.81 -16.21
CA TYR A 167 -13.36 0.03 -16.31
C TYR A 167 -13.95 0.27 -14.93
N ARG A 168 -14.30 1.52 -14.63
CA ARG A 168 -14.94 1.92 -13.37
C ARG A 168 -16.12 2.84 -13.66
N PHE A 169 -17.21 2.60 -12.98
CA PHE A 169 -18.36 3.46 -12.85
C PHE A 169 -18.53 3.89 -11.41
N GLN A 170 -18.74 5.18 -11.17
CA GLN A 170 -18.95 5.72 -9.83
C GLN A 170 -19.98 6.84 -9.85
N SER A 171 -20.93 6.78 -8.92
CA SER A 171 -21.90 7.85 -8.68
C SER A 171 -21.90 8.22 -7.20
N GLY A 172 -21.13 9.26 -6.88
CA GLY A 172 -20.87 9.66 -5.49
C GLY A 172 -20.36 8.48 -4.65
N ASP A 173 -20.85 8.36 -3.42
CA ASP A 173 -20.62 7.22 -2.53
C ASP A 173 -21.73 6.15 -2.62
N ASN A 174 -22.71 6.32 -3.53
CA ASN A 174 -23.90 5.46 -3.56
C ASN A 174 -23.72 4.25 -4.46
N ILE A 175 -23.07 4.39 -5.60
CA ILE A 175 -22.85 3.31 -6.56
C ILE A 175 -21.39 3.27 -6.96
N SER A 176 -20.75 2.11 -6.82
CA SER A 176 -19.44 1.82 -7.38
C SER A 176 -19.49 0.48 -8.10
N ALA A 177 -19.11 0.46 -9.37
CA ALA A 177 -18.96 -0.76 -10.13
C ALA A 177 -17.65 -0.73 -10.91
N GLY A 178 -16.98 -1.87 -11.03
CA GLY A 178 -15.71 -1.91 -11.74
C GLY A 178 -15.38 -3.32 -12.24
N ILE A 179 -14.61 -3.36 -13.32
CA ILE A 179 -13.99 -4.57 -13.84
C ILE A 179 -12.53 -4.26 -14.11
N THR A 180 -11.64 -5.09 -13.59
CA THR A 180 -10.20 -5.05 -13.83
C THR A 180 -9.77 -6.34 -14.50
N ALA A 181 -8.91 -6.25 -15.51
CA ALA A 181 -8.33 -7.41 -16.15
C ALA A 181 -6.82 -7.18 -16.34
N GLU A 182 -6.04 -8.21 -16.06
CA GLU A 182 -4.59 -8.17 -16.13
C GLU A 182 -4.00 -9.44 -16.70
N LYS A 183 -2.86 -9.30 -17.35
CA LYS A 183 -2.02 -10.36 -17.88
C LYS A 183 -0.57 -9.98 -17.69
N ASP A 184 0.18 -10.79 -16.94
CA ASP A 184 1.59 -10.57 -16.69
C ASP A 184 2.52 -10.97 -17.84
N PRO A 185 3.77 -10.44 -17.90
CA PRO A 185 4.76 -10.88 -18.89
C PRO A 185 5.04 -12.38 -18.74
N GLY A 186 4.91 -13.13 -19.82
CA GLY A 186 5.13 -14.58 -19.85
C GLY A 186 3.87 -15.42 -19.80
N GLU A 187 2.72 -14.83 -19.48
CA GLU A 187 1.44 -15.52 -19.49
C GLU A 187 0.81 -15.58 -20.89
N ALA A 188 0.05 -16.63 -21.16
CA ALA A 188 -0.70 -16.78 -22.39
C ALA A 188 -1.81 -15.72 -22.49
N PHE A 189 -2.12 -15.28 -23.73
CA PHE A 189 -3.16 -14.29 -23.99
C PHE A 189 -3.94 -14.69 -25.23
N PHE A 190 -5.19 -15.06 -25.07
CA PHE A 190 -6.05 -15.68 -26.09
C PHE A 190 -5.43 -16.92 -26.77
N ALA A 191 -4.55 -17.62 -26.06
CA ALA A 191 -3.80 -18.77 -26.57
C ALA A 191 -3.47 -19.74 -25.43
N GLY A 192 -2.96 -20.92 -25.77
CA GLY A 192 -2.37 -21.88 -24.82
C GLY A 192 -3.28 -22.25 -23.67
N SER A 193 -2.75 -22.13 -22.47
CA SER A 193 -3.47 -22.38 -21.19
C SER A 193 -4.58 -21.36 -20.92
N ASN A 194 -4.52 -20.16 -21.52
CA ASN A 194 -5.47 -19.07 -21.28
C ASN A 194 -6.15 -18.58 -22.56
N LYS A 195 -7.20 -19.31 -22.99
CA LYS A 195 -7.98 -19.00 -24.19
C LYS A 195 -8.96 -17.82 -23.98
N GLN A 196 -9.20 -17.39 -22.74
CA GLN A 196 -10.17 -16.36 -22.38
C GLN A 196 -9.60 -14.95 -22.37
N GLY A 197 -8.31 -14.79 -22.67
CA GLY A 197 -7.64 -13.50 -22.78
C GLY A 197 -6.75 -13.18 -21.61
N PHE A 198 -7.20 -12.35 -20.67
CA PHE A 198 -6.43 -11.99 -19.49
C PHE A 198 -6.33 -13.16 -18.52
N ASP A 199 -5.26 -13.23 -17.76
CA ASP A 199 -5.05 -14.26 -16.75
C ASP A 199 -5.85 -13.99 -15.49
N PHE A 200 -5.90 -12.76 -15.07
CA PHE A 200 -6.65 -12.29 -13.92
C PHE A 200 -7.84 -11.41 -14.32
N TYR A 201 -8.98 -11.65 -13.68
CA TYR A 201 -10.16 -10.82 -13.72
C TYR A 201 -10.68 -10.54 -12.33
N SER A 202 -10.96 -9.28 -12.06
CA SER A 202 -11.63 -8.83 -10.83
C SER A 202 -12.83 -7.96 -11.18
N GLY A 203 -13.90 -8.07 -10.41
CA GLY A 203 -15.09 -7.26 -10.63
C GLY A 203 -15.90 -7.06 -9.37
N HIS A 204 -16.51 -5.89 -9.23
CA HIS A 204 -17.37 -5.56 -8.10
C HIS A 204 -18.56 -4.71 -8.51
N LEU A 205 -19.63 -4.84 -7.73
CA LEU A 205 -20.75 -3.91 -7.66
C LEU A 205 -21.03 -3.62 -6.20
N SER A 206 -20.94 -2.36 -5.80
CA SER A 206 -21.20 -1.89 -4.44
C SER A 206 -22.27 -0.81 -4.47
N LEU A 207 -23.30 -0.98 -3.65
CA LEU A 207 -24.49 -0.15 -3.59
C LEU A 207 -24.74 0.33 -2.15
N LYS A 208 -24.98 1.61 -1.98
CA LYS A 208 -25.55 2.19 -0.76
C LYS A 208 -27.07 2.29 -0.97
N ILE A 209 -27.83 1.39 -0.34
CA ILE A 209 -29.26 1.21 -0.62
C ILE A 209 -30.13 2.11 0.27
N SER A 210 -29.75 2.24 1.53
CA SER A 210 -30.51 3.04 2.50
C SER A 210 -29.61 3.46 3.68
N PRO A 211 -30.06 4.37 4.55
CA PRO A 211 -29.32 4.71 5.77
C PRO A 211 -29.07 3.51 6.70
N VAL A 212 -29.92 2.48 6.65
CA VAL A 212 -29.78 1.25 7.44
C VAL A 212 -28.92 0.21 6.70
N LEU A 213 -29.19 -0.03 5.42
CA LEU A 213 -28.38 -0.88 4.56
C LEU A 213 -27.32 0.00 3.90
N GLU A 214 -26.25 0.29 4.66
CA GLU A 214 -25.23 1.27 4.32
C GLU A 214 -24.37 0.83 3.13
N ASN A 215 -24.14 -0.47 2.98
CA ASN A 215 -23.39 -1.02 1.86
C ASN A 215 -23.84 -2.45 1.57
N PHE A 216 -24.00 -2.76 0.28
CA PHE A 216 -24.14 -4.10 -0.24
C PHE A 216 -23.18 -4.29 -1.39
N THR A 217 -22.26 -5.24 -1.28
CA THR A 217 -21.24 -5.48 -2.31
C THR A 217 -21.30 -6.91 -2.80
N VAL A 218 -21.27 -7.08 -4.12
CA VAL A 218 -21.15 -8.36 -4.81
C VAL A 218 -19.89 -8.34 -5.67
N GLY A 219 -19.16 -9.45 -5.71
CA GLY A 219 -17.91 -9.60 -6.44
C GLY A 219 -16.70 -9.51 -5.52
N ASP A 220 -15.70 -8.74 -5.92
CA ASP A 220 -14.42 -8.67 -5.22
C ASP A 220 -14.38 -7.48 -4.25
N PHE A 221 -14.00 -7.77 -3.00
CA PHE A 221 -13.94 -6.79 -1.92
C PHE A 221 -12.83 -7.10 -0.92
N VAL A 222 -12.44 -6.09 -0.16
CA VAL A 222 -11.52 -6.20 0.98
C VAL A 222 -12.23 -5.84 2.27
N VAL A 223 -11.76 -6.42 3.38
CA VAL A 223 -12.27 -6.13 4.72
C VAL A 223 -11.11 -5.70 5.61
N ARG A 224 -11.32 -4.60 6.35
CA ARG A 224 -10.34 -4.05 7.29
C ARG A 224 -11.01 -3.80 8.62
N SER A 225 -10.52 -4.44 9.68
CA SER A 225 -11.11 -4.34 11.01
C SER A 225 -10.07 -4.22 12.11
N GLY A 226 -10.44 -3.55 13.20
CA GLY A 226 -9.63 -3.38 14.40
C GLY A 226 -8.26 -2.78 14.12
N GLN A 227 -7.23 -3.32 14.76
CA GLN A 227 -5.82 -3.02 14.53
C GLN A 227 -5.14 -4.06 13.63
N GLY A 228 -5.93 -4.92 12.99
CA GLY A 228 -5.48 -5.91 12.03
C GLY A 228 -4.97 -7.22 12.64
N LEU A 229 -5.32 -7.54 13.88
CA LEU A 229 -4.99 -8.84 14.48
C LEU A 229 -5.83 -9.98 13.89
N VAL A 230 -7.11 -9.75 13.59
CA VAL A 230 -7.99 -10.77 13.00
C VAL A 230 -8.02 -10.68 11.49
N LEU A 231 -8.31 -9.49 10.95
CA LEU A 231 -8.57 -9.31 9.53
C LEU A 231 -8.15 -7.92 9.05
N TRP A 232 -7.19 -7.89 8.14
CA TRP A 232 -6.77 -6.69 7.44
C TRP A 232 -6.19 -7.05 6.08
N GLN A 233 -6.89 -6.69 5.02
CA GLN A 233 -6.47 -6.94 3.64
C GLN A 233 -5.93 -5.66 3.00
N GLY A 234 -4.98 -5.84 2.10
CA GLY A 234 -4.28 -4.75 1.42
C GLY A 234 -3.26 -4.06 2.32
N PHE A 235 -2.98 -2.81 2.00
CA PHE A 235 -1.93 -2.04 2.65
C PHE A 235 -2.07 -1.97 4.18
N ALA A 236 -0.97 -2.20 4.87
CA ALA A 236 -0.83 -2.03 6.30
C ALA A 236 0.18 -0.93 6.62
N THR A 237 -0.19 -0.01 7.50
CA THR A 237 0.77 0.92 8.09
C THR A 237 1.71 0.14 8.99
N GLY A 238 2.98 0.17 8.65
CA GLY A 238 4.08 -0.32 9.48
C GLY A 238 4.91 0.83 10.03
N LYS A 239 6.17 0.56 10.32
CA LYS A 239 7.14 1.59 10.69
C LYS A 239 7.35 2.55 9.51
N SER A 240 6.97 3.82 9.67
CA SER A 240 7.01 4.84 8.61
C SER A 240 7.65 6.13 9.10
N LEU A 241 7.82 7.09 8.20
CA LEU A 241 8.29 8.44 8.53
C LEU A 241 7.31 9.19 9.44
N ASN A 242 6.02 8.91 9.29
CA ASN A 242 5.02 9.41 10.22
C ASN A 242 5.04 8.56 11.49
N THR A 243 5.95 8.91 12.39
CA THR A 243 6.21 8.18 13.65
C THR A 243 5.02 8.12 14.60
N LEU A 244 3.96 8.89 14.32
CA LEU A 244 2.72 8.93 15.11
C LEU A 244 1.62 8.04 14.52
N ASN A 245 1.73 7.65 13.25
CA ASN A 245 0.72 6.83 12.55
C ASN A 245 0.89 5.34 12.88
N ILE A 246 0.63 5.00 14.14
CA ILE A 246 0.74 3.63 14.66
C ILE A 246 -0.61 2.95 14.86
N SER A 247 -1.73 3.69 14.77
CA SER A 247 -3.07 3.14 14.82
C SER A 247 -3.62 2.86 13.42
N LYS A 248 -4.51 1.89 13.32
CA LYS A 248 -5.23 1.57 12.10
C LYS A 248 -6.67 2.03 12.20
N THR A 249 -7.16 2.67 11.15
CA THR A 249 -8.56 3.06 11.08
C THR A 249 -9.36 1.97 10.40
N ASN A 250 -10.28 1.36 11.15
CA ASN A 250 -11.22 0.37 10.64
C ASN A 250 -12.08 0.98 9.51
N GLN A 251 -11.87 0.53 8.28
CA GLN A 251 -12.57 1.00 7.08
C GLN A 251 -13.73 0.08 6.67
N GLY A 252 -13.94 -1.04 7.40
CA GLY A 252 -14.99 -2.00 7.09
C GLY A 252 -14.76 -2.70 5.73
N VAL A 253 -15.87 -2.89 5.00
CA VAL A 253 -15.86 -3.50 3.66
C VAL A 253 -15.69 -2.44 2.59
N ARG A 254 -14.77 -2.68 1.64
CA ARG A 254 -14.53 -1.83 0.47
C ARG A 254 -14.44 -2.66 -0.81
N PRO A 255 -14.90 -2.14 -1.96
CA PRO A 255 -14.65 -2.75 -3.25
C PRO A 255 -13.16 -2.98 -3.50
N TYR A 256 -12.82 -4.08 -4.17
CA TYR A 256 -11.46 -4.36 -4.57
C TYR A 256 -11.18 -3.82 -5.98
N THR A 257 -10.05 -3.14 -6.16
CA THR A 257 -9.69 -2.44 -7.39
C THR A 257 -8.23 -2.64 -7.80
N SER A 258 -7.45 -3.38 -6.99
CA SER A 258 -6.04 -3.68 -7.23
C SER A 258 -5.88 -4.92 -8.15
N THR A 259 -4.65 -5.23 -8.52
CA THR A 259 -4.26 -6.39 -9.33
C THR A 259 -3.57 -7.50 -8.54
N ASP A 260 -3.49 -7.37 -7.20
CA ASP A 260 -3.02 -8.47 -6.36
C ASP A 260 -4.06 -9.60 -6.34
N GLU A 261 -3.73 -10.75 -6.91
CA GLU A 261 -4.64 -11.87 -7.09
C GLU A 261 -5.01 -12.59 -5.78
N ASN A 262 -4.34 -12.25 -4.67
CA ASN A 262 -4.45 -12.99 -3.42
C ASN A 262 -5.12 -12.20 -2.29
N GLN A 263 -4.92 -10.90 -2.21
CA GLN A 263 -5.28 -10.06 -1.06
C GLN A 263 -6.73 -9.53 -1.08
N PHE A 264 -7.69 -10.32 -1.55
CA PHE A 264 -9.11 -9.94 -1.58
C PHE A 264 -10.04 -11.14 -1.36
N PHE A 265 -11.29 -10.84 -1.02
CA PHE A 265 -12.41 -11.78 -0.96
C PHE A 265 -13.27 -11.67 -2.21
N ARG A 266 -13.83 -12.80 -2.66
CA ARG A 266 -14.76 -12.90 -3.79
C ARG A 266 -16.06 -13.50 -3.33
N GLY A 267 -17.17 -12.74 -3.40
CA GLY A 267 -18.46 -13.20 -2.92
C GLY A 267 -19.44 -12.08 -2.66
N VAL A 268 -20.00 -12.05 -1.47
CA VAL A 268 -21.02 -11.05 -1.09
C VAL A 268 -20.72 -10.47 0.29
N SER A 269 -21.03 -9.22 0.47
CA SER A 269 -20.95 -8.56 1.78
C SER A 269 -22.08 -7.56 1.94
N THR A 270 -22.46 -7.32 3.20
CA THR A 270 -23.43 -6.30 3.56
C THR A 270 -23.03 -5.59 4.84
N THR A 271 -23.25 -4.28 4.90
CA THR A 271 -23.04 -3.47 6.09
C THR A 271 -24.36 -2.85 6.52
N LEU A 272 -24.79 -3.19 7.73
CA LEU A 272 -25.97 -2.63 8.40
C LEU A 272 -25.54 -1.56 9.40
N LYS A 273 -26.24 -0.43 9.40
CA LYS A 273 -26.04 0.68 10.34
C LYS A 273 -27.34 0.91 11.12
N LEU A 274 -27.27 0.75 12.43
CA LEU A 274 -28.38 0.93 13.35
C LEU A 274 -27.98 1.97 14.41
N GLY A 275 -28.29 3.22 14.14
CA GLY A 275 -27.84 4.34 14.96
C GLY A 275 -26.29 4.40 15.00
N ASN A 276 -25.75 4.22 16.19
CA ASN A 276 -24.30 4.23 16.41
C ASN A 276 -23.62 2.85 16.22
N ALA A 277 -24.41 1.81 16.00
CA ALA A 277 -23.90 0.46 15.73
C ALA A 277 -23.76 0.20 14.24
N ARG A 278 -22.72 -0.50 13.84
CA ARG A 278 -22.47 -1.04 12.51
C ARG A 278 -22.15 -2.51 12.57
N ALA A 279 -22.67 -3.29 11.64
CA ALA A 279 -22.34 -4.70 11.50
C ALA A 279 -22.14 -5.04 10.04
N SER A 280 -20.96 -5.50 9.67
CA SER A 280 -20.64 -6.01 8.34
C SER A 280 -20.59 -7.52 8.38
N LEU A 281 -21.37 -8.16 7.51
CA LEU A 281 -21.42 -9.60 7.29
C LEU A 281 -20.83 -9.88 5.91
N PHE A 282 -20.01 -10.91 5.79
CA PHE A 282 -19.46 -11.29 4.49
C PHE A 282 -19.29 -12.80 4.35
N TYR A 283 -19.42 -13.24 3.11
CA TYR A 283 -19.13 -14.59 2.66
C TYR A 283 -18.32 -14.50 1.39
N SER A 284 -17.23 -15.27 1.33
CA SER A 284 -16.33 -15.36 0.19
C SER A 284 -15.99 -16.81 -0.09
N GLN A 285 -16.02 -17.17 -1.36
CA GLN A 285 -15.50 -18.44 -1.86
C GLN A 285 -14.69 -18.17 -3.12
N LYS A 286 -13.38 -18.43 -3.05
CA LYS A 286 -12.44 -18.15 -4.11
C LYS A 286 -11.51 -19.35 -4.30
N ASN A 287 -11.14 -19.64 -5.54
CA ASN A 287 -10.04 -20.55 -5.79
C ASN A 287 -8.73 -19.76 -5.68
N SER A 288 -7.75 -20.36 -5.02
CA SER A 288 -6.40 -19.83 -4.82
C SER A 288 -5.38 -20.82 -5.37
N ASP A 289 -4.22 -20.29 -5.73
CA ASP A 289 -3.13 -21.10 -6.23
C ASP A 289 -2.39 -21.78 -5.08
N GLY A 290 -2.07 -23.05 -5.24
CA GLY A 290 -1.40 -23.80 -4.20
C GLY A 290 -0.58 -24.95 -4.72
N ASN A 291 0.59 -25.15 -4.15
CA ASN A 291 1.46 -26.28 -4.47
C ASN A 291 0.82 -27.57 -3.98
N LEU A 292 0.27 -28.34 -4.93
CA LEU A 292 -0.36 -29.61 -4.65
C LEU A 292 0.67 -30.69 -4.38
N ALA A 293 0.35 -31.57 -3.44
CA ALA A 293 1.09 -32.78 -3.14
C ALA A 293 0.13 -33.92 -2.83
N PHE A 294 0.64 -35.13 -2.90
CA PHE A 294 -0.10 -36.36 -2.58
C PHE A 294 0.71 -37.22 -1.64
N SER A 295 0.02 -37.85 -0.69
CA SER A 295 0.58 -38.93 0.11
C SER A 295 -0.48 -40.00 0.37
N ASP A 296 -0.05 -41.27 0.53
CA ASP A 296 -0.98 -42.36 0.77
C ASP A 296 -1.77 -42.20 2.07
N SER A 297 -1.18 -41.52 3.07
CA SER A 297 -1.81 -41.29 4.38
C SER A 297 -2.75 -40.09 4.43
N SER A 298 -2.51 -39.05 3.63
CA SER A 298 -3.24 -37.76 3.69
C SER A 298 -4.07 -37.47 2.44
N GLY A 299 -3.94 -38.31 1.38
CA GLY A 299 -4.55 -38.04 0.09
C GLY A 299 -3.94 -36.80 -0.58
N ASN A 300 -4.79 -36.02 -1.30
CA ASN A 300 -4.38 -34.77 -1.90
C ASN A 300 -4.37 -33.64 -0.86
N TYR A 301 -3.24 -32.96 -0.73
CA TYR A 301 -3.05 -31.80 0.14
C TYR A 301 -2.25 -30.72 -0.57
N PHE A 302 -2.09 -29.55 0.04
CA PHE A 302 -1.20 -28.52 -0.45
C PHE A 302 -0.20 -28.08 0.60
N THR A 303 0.99 -27.68 0.16
CA THR A 303 2.14 -27.36 1.04
C THR A 303 2.34 -25.86 1.23
N SER A 304 1.90 -25.04 0.28
CA SER A 304 1.95 -23.58 0.33
C SER A 304 0.88 -22.96 -0.55
N LEU A 305 0.42 -21.77 -0.20
CA LEU A 305 -0.35 -20.90 -1.10
C LEU A 305 0.63 -20.08 -1.93
N GLN A 306 0.41 -20.02 -3.22
CA GLN A 306 1.18 -19.17 -4.13
C GLN A 306 0.58 -17.75 -4.10
N THR A 307 1.42 -16.75 -3.85
CA THR A 307 1.01 -15.36 -3.72
C THR A 307 1.57 -14.45 -4.80
N SER A 308 2.28 -15.01 -5.80
CA SER A 308 2.85 -14.25 -6.91
C SER A 308 1.83 -13.87 -7.98
N GLY A 309 0.76 -14.67 -8.14
CA GLY A 309 -0.22 -14.54 -9.23
C GLY A 309 0.35 -14.89 -10.61
N TYR A 310 1.53 -15.53 -10.71
CA TYR A 310 2.14 -15.84 -12.00
C TYR A 310 1.71 -17.20 -12.52
N HIS A 311 1.31 -17.25 -13.82
CA HIS A 311 0.94 -18.48 -14.55
C HIS A 311 1.68 -18.54 -15.91
N ARG A 312 3.01 -18.49 -15.87
CA ARG A 312 3.92 -18.36 -17.02
C ARG A 312 4.58 -19.68 -17.39
N THR A 313 4.90 -20.48 -16.39
CA THR A 313 5.57 -21.78 -16.52
C THR A 313 4.59 -22.91 -16.28
N GLN A 314 4.93 -24.12 -16.74
CA GLN A 314 4.09 -25.30 -16.57
C GLN A 314 3.72 -25.54 -15.08
N SER A 315 4.68 -25.40 -14.16
CA SER A 315 4.42 -25.60 -12.73
C SER A 315 3.52 -24.52 -12.14
N GLU A 316 3.69 -23.25 -12.54
CA GLU A 316 2.80 -22.14 -12.13
C GLU A 316 1.37 -22.36 -12.62
N ILE A 317 1.20 -22.89 -13.86
CA ILE A 317 -0.10 -23.19 -14.47
C ILE A 317 -0.78 -24.38 -13.75
N GLU A 318 -0.03 -25.42 -13.36
CA GLU A 318 -0.54 -26.56 -12.61
C GLU A 318 -1.04 -26.20 -11.20
N ASP A 319 -0.42 -25.23 -10.55
CA ASP A 319 -0.80 -24.71 -9.24
C ASP A 319 -2.05 -23.80 -9.28
N LYS A 320 -2.41 -23.28 -10.47
CA LYS A 320 -3.49 -22.30 -10.67
C LYS A 320 -4.84 -22.83 -10.19
N ASN A 321 -5.54 -22.03 -9.37
CA ASN A 321 -6.90 -22.31 -8.88
C ASN A 321 -7.07 -23.68 -8.22
N SER A 322 -6.01 -24.26 -7.66
CA SER A 322 -5.95 -25.65 -7.18
C SER A 322 -6.58 -25.84 -5.79
N VAL A 323 -6.75 -24.77 -5.01
CA VAL A 323 -7.27 -24.79 -3.64
C VAL A 323 -8.50 -23.91 -3.54
N ASN A 324 -9.65 -24.47 -3.14
CA ASN A 324 -10.82 -23.68 -2.81
C ASN A 324 -10.71 -23.14 -1.39
N ASP A 325 -10.85 -21.84 -1.24
CA ASP A 325 -10.69 -21.05 -0.02
C ASP A 325 -12.00 -20.34 0.34
N LEU A 326 -12.70 -20.85 1.33
CA LEU A 326 -13.93 -20.26 1.87
C LEU A 326 -13.60 -19.39 3.07
N ASN A 327 -14.10 -18.17 3.09
CA ASN A 327 -14.00 -17.24 4.21
C ASN A 327 -15.38 -16.65 4.53
N ALA A 328 -15.77 -16.67 5.79
CA ALA A 328 -17.00 -16.06 6.26
C ALA A 328 -16.73 -15.33 7.57
N GLY A 329 -17.34 -14.16 7.74
CA GLY A 329 -17.05 -13.39 8.94
C GLY A 329 -18.04 -12.28 9.24
N VAL A 330 -17.85 -11.72 10.44
CA VAL A 330 -18.62 -10.61 10.98
C VAL A 330 -17.64 -9.58 11.55
N VAL A 331 -17.85 -8.32 11.19
CA VAL A 331 -17.20 -7.16 11.81
C VAL A 331 -18.28 -6.27 12.39
N ALA A 332 -18.32 -6.16 13.71
CA ALA A 332 -19.25 -5.30 14.44
C ALA A 332 -18.51 -4.15 15.09
N SER A 333 -19.10 -2.97 15.11
CA SER A 333 -18.57 -1.82 15.82
C SER A 333 -19.67 -0.93 16.39
N TRP A 334 -19.37 -0.27 17.49
CA TRP A 334 -20.24 0.68 18.14
C TRP A 334 -19.50 1.97 18.43
N GLN A 335 -20.03 3.07 17.90
CA GLN A 335 -19.48 4.41 18.10
C GLN A 335 -20.17 5.08 19.28
N LEU A 336 -19.43 5.37 20.31
CA LEU A 336 -19.82 6.23 21.43
C LEU A 336 -19.13 7.59 21.26
N LEU A 337 -19.40 8.56 22.13
CA LEU A 337 -18.87 9.92 21.99
C LEU A 337 -17.35 9.94 21.73
N ASN A 338 -16.57 9.37 22.66
CA ASN A 338 -15.10 9.34 22.59
C ASN A 338 -14.55 7.92 22.39
N TRP A 339 -15.43 6.92 22.25
CA TRP A 339 -15.07 5.51 22.14
C TRP A 339 -15.61 4.92 20.84
N LYS A 340 -14.82 4.10 20.21
CA LYS A 340 -15.27 3.12 19.23
C LYS A 340 -14.85 1.75 19.76
N VAL A 341 -15.78 0.86 19.92
CA VAL A 341 -15.50 -0.54 20.30
C VAL A 341 -15.90 -1.45 19.16
N GLY A 342 -15.14 -2.51 18.92
CA GLY A 342 -15.36 -3.42 17.83
C GLY A 342 -15.16 -4.87 18.23
N ALA A 343 -15.71 -5.76 17.42
CA ALA A 343 -15.49 -7.19 17.49
C ALA A 343 -15.46 -7.77 16.09
N THR A 344 -14.54 -8.69 15.85
CA THR A 344 -14.36 -9.35 14.56
C THR A 344 -14.26 -10.84 14.75
N VAL A 345 -14.99 -11.60 13.93
CA VAL A 345 -14.90 -13.06 13.86
C VAL A 345 -14.69 -13.44 12.41
N LEU A 346 -13.70 -14.28 12.15
CA LEU A 346 -13.37 -14.82 10.83
C LEU A 346 -13.25 -16.33 10.90
N TYR A 347 -14.05 -17.02 10.10
CA TYR A 347 -13.92 -18.44 9.79
C TYR A 347 -13.33 -18.62 8.41
N ARG A 348 -12.36 -19.53 8.28
CA ARG A 348 -11.72 -19.92 7.02
C ARG A 348 -11.70 -21.42 6.87
N GLN A 349 -11.97 -21.92 5.66
CA GLN A 349 -11.99 -23.33 5.34
C GLN A 349 -11.39 -23.59 3.95
N PHE A 350 -10.51 -24.60 3.89
CA PHE A 350 -9.97 -25.11 2.64
C PHE A 350 -10.63 -26.45 2.27
N ASN A 351 -10.78 -26.70 0.97
CA ASN A 351 -11.28 -27.98 0.47
C ASN A 351 -10.28 -29.13 0.59
N ARG A 352 -9.03 -28.84 0.93
CA ARG A 352 -7.91 -29.81 1.10
C ARG A 352 -7.08 -29.42 2.31
N PRO A 353 -6.41 -30.40 2.98
CA PRO A 353 -5.53 -30.07 4.09
C PRO A 353 -4.34 -29.21 3.67
N PHE A 354 -4.05 -28.17 4.43
CA PHE A 354 -2.79 -27.44 4.36
C PHE A 354 -1.79 -28.17 5.25
N ILE A 355 -0.81 -28.84 4.65
CA ILE A 355 0.24 -29.59 5.37
C ILE A 355 1.58 -28.98 5.02
N ARG A 356 2.19 -28.32 6.00
CA ARG A 356 3.50 -27.70 5.81
C ARG A 356 4.61 -28.74 5.82
N ILE A 357 5.70 -28.44 5.12
CA ILE A 357 6.93 -29.23 5.16
C ILE A 357 7.37 -29.39 6.63
N ASP A 358 7.75 -30.59 7.01
CA ASP A 358 8.23 -30.90 8.38
C ASP A 358 9.59 -30.25 8.63
N GLN A 359 9.52 -29.04 9.14
CA GLN A 359 10.65 -28.22 9.55
C GLN A 359 10.36 -27.63 10.92
N LEU A 360 11.39 -27.55 11.77
CA LEU A 360 11.23 -27.09 13.15
C LEU A 360 10.58 -25.71 13.26
N TYR A 361 10.86 -24.77 12.34
CA TYR A 361 10.25 -23.45 12.29
C TYR A 361 8.75 -23.47 11.91
N ASN A 362 8.24 -24.57 11.33
CA ASN A 362 6.83 -24.74 10.98
C ASN A 362 6.00 -25.38 12.10
N ARG A 363 6.64 -25.88 13.18
CA ARG A 363 5.98 -26.67 14.23
C ARG A 363 4.75 -26.02 14.86
N TYR A 364 4.77 -24.71 14.99
CA TYR A 364 3.66 -23.93 15.56
C TYR A 364 2.84 -23.16 14.50
N ARG A 365 3.14 -23.35 13.23
CA ARG A 365 2.39 -22.73 12.14
C ARG A 365 1.08 -23.46 11.87
N PHE A 366 0.11 -22.76 11.28
CA PHE A 366 -1.16 -23.40 10.90
C PHE A 366 -0.95 -24.61 9.98
N SER A 367 -1.66 -25.68 10.28
CA SER A 367 -1.84 -26.89 9.46
C SER A 367 -3.25 -27.40 9.67
N GLY A 368 -3.92 -27.88 8.61
CA GLY A 368 -5.29 -28.37 8.67
C GLY A 368 -6.20 -27.77 7.59
N THR A 369 -7.50 -28.00 7.72
CA THR A 369 -8.50 -27.58 6.74
C THR A 369 -9.27 -26.34 7.16
N GLU A 370 -9.34 -26.00 8.45
CA GLU A 370 -10.17 -24.92 8.92
C GLU A 370 -9.54 -24.14 10.08
N ASN A 371 -9.86 -22.86 10.15
CA ASN A 371 -9.43 -21.97 11.22
C ASN A 371 -10.55 -21.01 11.62
N LEU A 372 -10.57 -20.62 12.88
CA LEU A 372 -11.44 -19.60 13.43
C LEU A 372 -10.59 -18.62 14.22
N VAL A 373 -10.76 -17.33 13.94
CA VAL A 373 -10.12 -16.25 14.68
C VAL A 373 -11.18 -15.28 15.15
N ALA A 374 -11.12 -14.89 16.43
CA ALA A 374 -12.00 -13.91 17.01
C ALA A 374 -11.21 -12.87 17.78
N GLY A 375 -11.62 -11.62 17.72
CA GLY A 375 -10.99 -10.52 18.42
C GLY A 375 -11.95 -9.41 18.79
N ALA A 376 -11.50 -8.58 19.72
CA ALA A 376 -12.18 -7.35 20.12
C ALA A 376 -11.18 -6.21 20.12
N ASP A 377 -11.63 -5.05 19.65
CA ASP A 377 -10.83 -3.84 19.52
C ASP A 377 -11.52 -2.63 20.17
N TYR A 378 -10.73 -1.64 20.49
CA TYR A 378 -11.22 -0.36 20.92
C TYR A 378 -10.33 0.79 20.44
N LEU A 379 -10.95 1.95 20.30
CA LEU A 379 -10.33 3.24 20.10
C LEU A 379 -10.98 4.25 21.05
N PHE A 380 -10.18 4.90 21.86
CA PHE A 380 -10.56 6.04 22.68
C PHE A 380 -9.83 7.28 22.23
N SER A 381 -10.53 8.37 21.94
CA SER A 381 -9.93 9.62 21.49
C SER A 381 -10.61 10.79 22.22
N LYS A 382 -9.84 11.55 22.98
CA LYS A 382 -10.33 12.74 23.70
C LYS A 382 -9.24 13.81 23.83
N GLY A 383 -9.52 14.98 23.28
CA GLY A 383 -8.61 16.13 23.34
C GLY A 383 -7.25 15.84 22.71
N LYS A 384 -6.22 15.75 23.53
CA LYS A 384 -4.81 15.54 23.12
C LYS A 384 -4.36 14.07 23.19
N TYR A 385 -5.22 13.14 23.56
CA TYR A 385 -4.88 11.76 23.83
C TYR A 385 -5.71 10.79 22.99
N GLN A 386 -5.05 9.78 22.50
CA GLN A 386 -5.68 8.63 21.88
C GLN A 386 -5.11 7.36 22.48
N LEU A 387 -5.97 6.40 22.78
CA LEU A 387 -5.64 5.04 23.18
C LEU A 387 -6.36 4.07 22.25
N PHE A 388 -5.70 3.02 21.83
CA PHE A 388 -6.29 1.99 21.00
C PHE A 388 -5.69 0.63 21.30
N GLY A 389 -6.42 -0.41 21.01
CA GLY A 389 -5.92 -1.77 21.20
C GLY A 389 -6.81 -2.81 20.56
N GLU A 390 -6.27 -4.00 20.40
CA GLU A 390 -6.97 -5.19 19.96
C GLU A 390 -6.42 -6.41 20.68
N ALA A 391 -7.30 -7.32 21.04
CA ALA A 391 -6.95 -8.64 21.57
C ALA A 391 -7.68 -9.70 20.74
N ALA A 392 -6.98 -10.77 20.38
CA ALA A 392 -7.53 -11.82 19.53
C ALA A 392 -7.06 -13.21 19.96
N VAL A 393 -7.86 -14.22 19.59
CA VAL A 393 -7.58 -15.65 19.84
C VAL A 393 -7.91 -16.45 18.58
N SER A 394 -7.07 -17.41 18.23
CA SER A 394 -7.30 -18.36 17.15
C SER A 394 -7.77 -19.73 17.67
N LYS A 395 -8.29 -20.57 16.78
CA LYS A 395 -8.75 -21.96 17.07
C LYS A 395 -7.66 -22.80 17.79
N SER A 396 -6.39 -22.54 17.51
CA SER A 396 -5.23 -23.15 18.18
C SER A 396 -5.03 -22.74 19.64
N LYS A 397 -5.89 -21.85 20.18
CA LYS A 397 -5.78 -21.17 21.49
C LYS A 397 -4.58 -20.21 21.57
N GLY A 398 -3.87 -19.95 20.47
CA GLY A 398 -2.88 -18.89 20.38
C GLY A 398 -3.56 -17.53 20.51
N LYS A 399 -2.93 -16.61 21.24
CA LYS A 399 -3.42 -15.27 21.55
C LYS A 399 -2.55 -14.21 20.87
N ALA A 400 -3.15 -13.10 20.55
CA ALA A 400 -2.46 -11.91 20.10
C ALA A 400 -3.02 -10.68 20.83
N PHE A 401 -2.16 -9.74 21.14
CA PHE A 401 -2.50 -8.50 21.84
C PHE A 401 -1.68 -7.36 21.29
N LEU A 402 -2.34 -6.22 21.06
CA LEU A 402 -1.72 -4.98 20.63
C LEU A 402 -2.36 -3.82 21.42
N GLN A 403 -1.52 -2.93 21.98
CA GLN A 403 -1.95 -1.76 22.71
C GLN A 403 -1.11 -0.57 22.30
N GLY A 404 -1.74 0.52 21.88
CA GLY A 404 -1.05 1.75 21.49
C GLY A 404 -1.64 2.99 22.16
N ALA A 405 -0.83 4.04 22.20
CA ALA A 405 -1.18 5.36 22.68
C ALA A 405 -0.50 6.43 21.85
N THR A 406 -1.22 7.51 21.54
CA THR A 406 -0.68 8.72 20.93
C THR A 406 -1.07 9.92 21.77
N ALA A 407 -0.16 10.87 21.96
CA ALA A 407 -0.37 12.07 22.76
C ALA A 407 0.21 13.31 22.07
N HIS A 408 -0.61 14.34 21.89
CA HIS A 408 -0.19 15.69 21.51
C HIS A 408 0.01 16.52 22.79
N LEU A 409 1.14 16.31 23.48
CA LEU A 409 1.41 16.98 24.77
C LEU A 409 1.42 18.51 24.64
N HIS A 410 1.99 18.97 23.55
CA HIS A 410 2.03 20.37 23.14
C HIS A 410 1.94 20.42 21.60
N ASP A 411 1.58 21.57 21.02
CA ASP A 411 1.52 21.76 19.55
C ASP A 411 2.86 21.44 18.86
N ARG A 412 3.95 21.46 19.64
CA ARG A 412 5.31 21.18 19.17
C ARG A 412 5.86 19.82 19.60
N ILE A 413 5.17 19.07 20.44
CA ILE A 413 5.66 17.78 20.98
C ILE A 413 4.54 16.75 20.92
N GLN A 414 4.76 15.74 20.14
CA GLN A 414 3.85 14.63 19.92
C GLN A 414 4.60 13.32 20.18
N LEU A 415 3.94 12.39 20.84
CA LEU A 415 4.50 11.10 21.25
C LEU A 415 3.58 9.97 20.81
N SER A 416 4.17 8.83 20.54
CA SER A 416 3.45 7.58 20.32
C SER A 416 4.17 6.42 20.99
N ALA A 417 3.41 5.43 21.44
CA ALA A 417 3.94 4.20 22.01
C ALA A 417 3.02 3.03 21.63
N LEU A 418 3.59 1.87 21.31
CA LEU A 418 2.83 0.67 20.98
C LEU A 418 3.55 -0.56 21.52
N PHE A 419 2.82 -1.35 22.28
CA PHE A 419 3.23 -2.68 22.72
C PHE A 419 2.47 -3.74 21.94
N ARG A 420 3.16 -4.83 21.55
CA ARG A 420 2.57 -5.95 20.86
C ARG A 420 3.11 -7.28 21.36
N HIS A 421 2.22 -8.27 21.40
CA HIS A 421 2.59 -9.65 21.73
C HIS A 421 1.73 -10.63 20.94
N PHE A 422 2.37 -11.54 20.22
CA PHE A 422 1.73 -12.57 19.40
C PHE A 422 2.33 -13.93 19.75
N ASP A 423 1.50 -14.86 20.25
CA ASP A 423 1.91 -16.22 20.53
C ASP A 423 2.44 -16.92 19.27
N LYS A 424 3.42 -17.82 19.43
CA LYS A 424 3.98 -18.58 18.30
C LYS A 424 2.96 -19.48 17.58
N ASN A 425 1.90 -19.89 18.28
CA ASN A 425 0.79 -20.67 17.73
C ASN A 425 -0.48 -19.81 17.44
N TYR A 426 -0.36 -18.50 17.35
CA TYR A 426 -1.45 -17.66 16.88
C TYR A 426 -1.59 -17.80 15.37
N HIS A 427 -2.77 -18.25 14.90
CA HIS A 427 -3.02 -18.57 13.50
C HIS A 427 -4.04 -17.58 12.91
N ALA A 428 -3.59 -16.48 12.35
CA ALA A 428 -4.42 -15.49 11.68
C ALA A 428 -3.82 -15.12 10.31
N MET A 429 -4.19 -15.88 9.29
CA MET A 429 -3.60 -15.77 7.94
C MET A 429 -4.02 -14.50 7.18
N TRP A 430 -5.06 -13.79 7.63
CA TRP A 430 -5.49 -12.50 7.09
C TRP A 430 -5.15 -11.33 8.01
N ALA A 431 -4.34 -11.57 9.04
CA ALA A 431 -3.89 -10.55 9.95
C ALA A 431 -2.68 -9.79 9.39
N THR A 432 -2.72 -8.48 9.49
CA THR A 432 -1.60 -7.61 9.15
C THR A 432 -1.55 -6.47 10.19
N PRO A 433 -1.20 -6.76 11.47
CA PRO A 433 -1.06 -5.75 12.50
C PRO A 433 0.21 -4.92 12.32
N PHE A 434 0.44 -3.96 13.21
CA PHE A 434 1.75 -3.33 13.35
C PHE A 434 2.74 -4.36 13.91
N ALA A 435 3.68 -4.82 13.08
CA ALA A 435 4.62 -5.90 13.38
C ALA A 435 5.94 -5.72 12.64
N GLU A 436 6.99 -6.40 13.07
CA GLU A 436 8.23 -6.56 12.31
C GLU A 436 8.07 -7.66 11.26
N SER A 437 7.45 -8.77 11.66
CA SER A 437 7.22 -9.92 10.79
C SER A 437 5.98 -9.73 9.91
N SER A 438 6.02 -10.27 8.70
CA SER A 438 4.86 -10.33 7.80
C SER A 438 3.71 -11.21 8.32
N SER A 439 3.94 -12.03 9.34
CA SER A 439 2.92 -12.84 10.00
C SER A 439 2.72 -12.39 11.44
N ALA A 440 1.46 -12.24 11.87
CA ALA A 440 1.09 -11.89 13.24
C ALA A 440 1.28 -13.08 14.21
N ALA A 441 2.49 -13.62 14.32
CA ALA A 441 2.81 -14.73 15.21
C ALA A 441 4.28 -14.69 15.66
N ASN A 442 4.54 -15.20 16.88
CA ASN A 442 5.89 -15.38 17.42
C ASN A 442 6.65 -14.05 17.55
N GLU A 443 6.00 -13.01 18.05
CA GLU A 443 6.63 -11.70 18.21
C GLU A 443 6.16 -10.99 19.48
N THR A 444 7.10 -10.39 20.20
CA THR A 444 6.83 -9.41 21.26
C THR A 444 7.64 -8.17 20.95
N GLY A 445 7.02 -7.00 20.96
CA GLY A 445 7.72 -5.76 20.62
C GLY A 445 7.19 -4.52 21.32
N LEU A 446 8.05 -3.51 21.41
CA LEU A 446 7.77 -2.19 21.95
C LEU A 446 8.28 -1.12 20.98
N TYR A 447 7.37 -0.32 20.48
CA TYR A 447 7.65 0.84 19.64
C TYR A 447 7.44 2.12 20.43
N LEU A 448 8.34 3.08 20.27
CA LEU A 448 8.26 4.44 20.83
C LEU A 448 8.56 5.43 19.71
N GLY A 449 7.66 6.37 19.48
CA GLY A 449 7.80 7.40 18.44
C GLY A 449 7.64 8.80 18.99
N THR A 450 8.27 9.77 18.33
CA THR A 450 8.14 11.19 18.67
C THR A 450 8.22 12.06 17.43
N ARG A 451 7.51 13.19 17.48
CA ARG A 451 7.62 14.30 16.54
C ARG A 451 7.72 15.60 17.31
N ILE A 452 8.77 16.38 17.02
CA ILE A 452 9.08 17.62 17.72
C ILE A 452 9.26 18.74 16.70
N LEU A 453 8.63 19.88 16.93
CA LEU A 453 8.76 21.11 16.14
C LEU A 453 9.50 22.18 16.98
N PRO A 454 10.84 22.12 17.08
CA PRO A 454 11.59 23.05 17.93
C PRO A 454 11.41 24.50 17.48
N VAL A 455 11.36 24.72 16.17
CA VAL A 455 11.07 26.02 15.53
C VAL A 455 10.18 25.81 14.31
N LYS A 456 9.55 26.84 13.80
CA LYS A 456 8.54 26.76 12.70
C LYS A 456 9.05 26.10 11.41
N PHE A 457 10.35 26.17 11.15
CA PHE A 457 10.96 25.64 9.91
C PHE A 457 11.71 24.33 10.10
N VAL A 458 11.66 23.73 11.31
CA VAL A 458 12.34 22.44 11.62
C VAL A 458 11.33 21.47 12.21
N THR A 459 11.25 20.27 11.63
CA THR A 459 10.53 19.13 12.21
C THR A 459 11.52 18.00 12.46
N LEU A 460 11.53 17.48 13.68
CA LEU A 460 12.30 16.31 14.08
C LEU A 460 11.34 15.14 14.30
N SER A 461 11.57 14.02 13.63
CA SER A 461 10.81 12.78 13.78
C SER A 461 11.77 11.66 14.15
N ALA A 462 11.44 10.87 15.16
CA ALA A 462 12.27 9.74 15.56
C ALA A 462 11.41 8.61 16.11
N TYR A 463 11.87 7.37 15.93
CA TYR A 463 11.32 6.21 16.61
C TYR A 463 12.40 5.21 17.00
N SER A 464 12.05 4.36 17.96
CA SER A 464 12.77 3.15 18.33
C SER A 464 11.78 2.00 18.42
N ASP A 465 12.10 0.86 17.86
CA ASP A 465 11.33 -0.37 17.94
C ASP A 465 12.23 -1.52 18.39
N PHE A 466 11.84 -2.20 19.47
CA PHE A 466 12.54 -3.34 20.03
C PHE A 466 11.62 -4.55 19.92
N TYR A 467 12.13 -5.66 19.40
CA TYR A 467 11.34 -6.86 19.20
C TYR A 467 12.13 -8.13 19.42
N ARG A 468 11.41 -9.19 19.74
CA ARG A 468 11.97 -10.53 19.87
C ARG A 468 10.98 -11.58 19.37
N SER A 469 11.53 -12.70 18.91
CA SER A 469 10.83 -13.93 18.57
C SER A 469 11.22 -15.03 19.56
N ASP A 470 10.22 -15.64 20.20
CA ASP A 470 10.45 -16.68 21.22
C ASP A 470 10.72 -18.06 20.63
N TRP A 471 10.50 -18.25 19.35
CA TRP A 471 10.70 -19.49 18.59
C TRP A 471 11.47 -19.21 17.30
N ILE A 472 12.18 -20.24 16.81
CA ILE A 472 12.89 -20.15 15.53
C ILE A 472 11.95 -19.79 14.39
N ASN A 473 12.47 -19.10 13.39
CA ASN A 473 11.79 -18.83 12.13
C ASN A 473 12.66 -19.28 10.93
N PHE A 474 12.23 -19.01 9.73
CA PHE A 474 12.97 -19.41 8.53
C PHE A 474 14.38 -18.80 8.48
N THR A 475 14.57 -17.62 9.00
CA THR A 475 15.82 -16.84 8.94
C THR A 475 16.67 -16.94 10.20
N THR A 476 16.23 -17.63 11.27
CA THR A 476 16.98 -17.79 12.51
C THR A 476 17.07 -19.27 12.93
N ALA A 477 18.11 -19.64 13.64
CA ALA A 477 18.33 -20.98 14.17
C ALA A 477 17.82 -21.15 15.62
N GLY A 478 17.55 -20.02 16.31
CA GLY A 478 17.05 -19.95 17.68
C GLY A 478 16.01 -18.85 17.90
N PRO A 479 15.56 -18.63 19.14
CA PRO A 479 14.91 -17.39 19.56
C PRO A 479 15.79 -16.19 19.22
N SER A 480 15.21 -15.11 18.75
CA SER A 480 15.98 -13.97 18.21
C SER A 480 15.47 -12.62 18.69
N ASN A 481 16.37 -11.67 18.72
CA ASN A 481 16.10 -10.28 19.08
C ASN A 481 16.44 -9.37 17.90
N GLY A 482 15.78 -8.21 17.87
CA GLY A 482 16.12 -7.15 16.93
C GLY A 482 15.68 -5.80 17.44
N TRP A 483 16.25 -4.77 16.87
CA TRP A 483 15.88 -3.39 17.13
C TRP A 483 16.07 -2.53 15.89
N ASP A 484 15.29 -1.46 15.83
CA ASP A 484 15.27 -0.49 14.75
C ASP A 484 15.15 0.92 15.33
N VAL A 485 16.06 1.80 14.95
CA VAL A 485 16.06 3.21 15.34
C VAL A 485 16.09 4.09 14.11
N PHE A 486 15.23 5.06 14.08
CA PHE A 486 15.06 6.01 13.01
C PHE A 486 15.08 7.44 13.53
N ALA A 487 15.70 8.35 12.78
CA ALA A 487 15.63 9.77 13.02
C ALA A 487 15.63 10.55 11.69
N GLN A 488 14.79 11.56 11.60
CA GLN A 488 14.77 12.51 10.49
C GLN A 488 14.65 13.93 11.00
N ALA A 489 15.39 14.82 10.35
CA ALA A 489 15.29 16.26 10.55
C ALA A 489 14.91 16.91 9.22
N ASP A 490 13.73 17.51 9.17
CA ASP A 490 13.20 18.22 8.01
C ASP A 490 13.40 19.73 8.22
N PHE A 491 13.94 20.39 7.20
CA PHE A 491 14.20 21.82 7.18
C PHE A 491 13.44 22.46 6.02
N ARG A 492 12.49 23.32 6.33
CA ARG A 492 11.74 24.09 5.35
C ARG A 492 12.10 25.56 5.46
N LEU A 493 13.16 25.96 4.74
CA LEU A 493 13.66 27.33 4.81
C LEU A 493 12.73 28.33 4.13
N SER A 494 12.02 27.90 3.09
CA SER A 494 11.00 28.67 2.39
C SER A 494 10.06 27.74 1.60
N GLN A 495 9.05 28.30 0.93
CA GLN A 495 8.22 27.53 -0.02
C GLN A 495 9.06 26.94 -1.19
N LYS A 496 10.20 27.58 -1.51
CA LYS A 496 11.07 27.16 -2.62
C LYS A 496 12.16 26.20 -2.23
N VAL A 497 12.60 26.17 -0.97
CA VAL A 497 13.78 25.41 -0.52
C VAL A 497 13.43 24.55 0.67
N GLN A 498 13.56 23.25 0.48
CA GLN A 498 13.37 22.24 1.52
C GLN A 498 14.51 21.23 1.44
N PHE A 499 14.94 20.73 2.58
CA PHE A 499 15.85 19.60 2.64
C PHE A 499 15.61 18.79 3.90
N TYR A 500 15.99 17.52 3.88
CA TYR A 500 16.01 16.69 5.08
C TYR A 500 17.26 15.83 5.16
N PHE A 501 17.59 15.51 6.38
CA PHE A 501 18.56 14.47 6.71
C PHE A 501 17.84 13.34 7.43
N ARG A 502 18.09 12.08 7.02
CA ARG A 502 17.53 10.87 7.58
C ARG A 502 18.60 9.88 7.94
N TYR A 503 18.42 9.24 9.08
CA TYR A 503 19.24 8.14 9.53
C TYR A 503 18.37 7.01 10.04
N LYS A 504 18.65 5.76 9.62
CA LYS A 504 18.05 4.54 10.13
C LYS A 504 19.15 3.55 10.47
N ASN A 505 19.02 2.90 11.63
CA ASN A 505 19.90 1.82 12.06
C ASN A 505 19.05 0.65 12.54
N GLU A 506 19.18 -0.48 11.91
CA GLU A 506 18.46 -1.71 12.18
C GLU A 506 19.47 -2.81 12.47
N GLU A 507 19.24 -3.59 13.50
CA GLU A 507 20.02 -4.77 13.83
C GLU A 507 19.07 -5.91 14.21
N LYS A 508 19.26 -7.07 13.63
CA LYS A 508 18.52 -8.30 13.91
C LYS A 508 19.42 -9.50 13.82
N GLU A 509 19.10 -10.54 14.58
CA GLU A 509 19.80 -11.82 14.50
C GLU A 509 19.32 -12.56 13.24
N GLN A 510 20.29 -13.06 12.46
CA GLN A 510 20.09 -13.83 11.25
C GLN A 510 20.97 -15.06 11.26
N LYS A 511 20.46 -16.12 10.65
CA LYS A 511 21.15 -17.40 10.50
C LYS A 511 22.21 -17.34 9.41
N PHE A 512 23.46 -17.46 9.80
CA PHE A 512 24.60 -17.57 8.89
C PHE A 512 25.22 -18.97 8.96
N ARG A 513 25.79 -19.43 7.85
CA ARG A 513 26.55 -20.68 7.80
C ARG A 513 28.02 -20.40 8.14
N VAL A 514 28.44 -20.83 9.34
CA VAL A 514 29.80 -20.68 9.86
C VAL A 514 30.35 -22.07 10.15
N ASN A 515 31.49 -22.45 9.57
CA ASN A 515 32.13 -23.76 9.77
C ASN A 515 31.14 -24.95 9.65
N GLU A 516 30.33 -24.94 8.59
CA GLU A 516 29.30 -25.97 8.28
C GLU A 516 28.10 -26.01 9.24
N ARG A 517 28.05 -25.16 10.24
CA ARG A 517 26.91 -25.03 11.17
C ARG A 517 26.17 -23.70 10.94
N TYR A 518 24.90 -23.71 11.30
CA TYR A 518 24.12 -22.47 11.30
C TYR A 518 24.21 -21.81 12.69
N GLU A 519 24.61 -20.55 12.70
CA GLU A 519 24.71 -19.72 13.89
C GLU A 519 23.91 -18.43 13.67
N ASP A 520 23.21 -17.97 14.70
CA ASP A 520 22.53 -16.68 14.69
C ASP A 520 23.56 -15.60 15.04
N LEU A 521 23.82 -14.71 14.09
CA LEU A 521 24.73 -13.58 14.24
C LEU A 521 23.98 -12.27 13.97
N PRO A 522 24.44 -11.15 14.55
CA PRO A 522 23.86 -9.84 14.27
C PRO A 522 24.04 -9.45 12.80
N GLU A 523 22.93 -9.16 12.12
CA GLU A 523 22.89 -8.50 10.83
C GLU A 523 22.49 -7.05 11.04
N GLN A 524 23.31 -6.11 10.57
CA GLN A 524 23.10 -4.68 10.78
C GLN A 524 23.00 -3.92 9.47
N PHE A 525 22.01 -3.02 9.39
CA PHE A 525 21.85 -2.05 8.31
C PHE A 525 21.87 -0.64 8.88
N ARG A 526 22.74 0.22 8.37
CA ARG A 526 22.72 1.66 8.62
C ARG A 526 22.46 2.38 7.31
N LYS A 527 21.39 3.14 7.28
CA LYS A 527 20.98 3.89 6.09
C LYS A 527 21.01 5.39 6.41
N SER A 528 21.71 6.15 5.58
CA SER A 528 21.80 7.61 5.68
C SER A 528 21.30 8.23 4.38
N ARG A 529 20.49 9.27 4.46
CA ARG A 529 19.93 9.96 3.30
C ARG A 529 19.98 11.46 3.50
N VAL A 530 20.42 12.18 2.49
CA VAL A 530 20.27 13.62 2.37
C VAL A 530 19.44 13.91 1.14
N HIS A 531 18.38 14.67 1.29
CA HIS A 531 17.50 15.06 0.21
C HIS A 531 17.35 16.57 0.18
N PHE A 532 17.49 17.15 -0.99
CA PHE A 532 17.35 18.57 -1.23
C PHE A 532 16.32 18.79 -2.34
N GLN A 533 15.34 19.65 -2.11
CA GLN A 533 14.33 20.05 -3.08
C GLN A 533 14.38 21.57 -3.28
N TYR A 534 14.39 21.98 -4.54
CA TYR A 534 14.37 23.37 -4.94
C TYR A 534 13.25 23.60 -5.99
N ASN A 535 12.33 24.49 -5.67
CA ASN A 535 11.20 24.90 -6.51
C ASN A 535 11.41 26.33 -6.94
N PRO A 536 12.22 26.64 -7.97
CA PRO A 536 12.43 28.03 -8.43
C PRO A 536 11.16 28.69 -8.90
N SER A 537 10.23 27.92 -9.46
CA SER A 537 8.88 28.33 -9.84
C SER A 537 7.88 27.21 -9.53
N GLU A 538 6.60 27.48 -9.65
CA GLU A 538 5.52 26.49 -9.50
C GLU A 538 5.51 25.43 -10.60
N THR A 539 6.16 25.72 -11.73
CA THR A 539 6.23 24.85 -12.90
C THR A 539 7.48 23.99 -12.98
N PHE A 540 8.46 24.24 -12.11
CA PHE A 540 9.76 23.57 -12.17
C PHE A 540 10.25 23.16 -10.79
N THR A 541 10.58 21.86 -10.64
CA THR A 541 11.10 21.30 -9.40
C THR A 541 12.38 20.53 -9.69
N LEU A 542 13.39 20.76 -8.86
CA LEU A 542 14.62 19.97 -8.80
C LEU A 542 14.69 19.22 -7.47
N LYS A 543 15.00 17.91 -7.52
CA LYS A 543 15.24 17.11 -6.30
C LYS A 543 16.58 16.40 -6.45
N THR A 544 17.48 16.62 -5.50
CA THR A 544 18.77 15.93 -5.41
C THR A 544 18.77 15.05 -4.19
N ARG A 545 19.19 13.79 -4.32
CA ARG A 545 19.28 12.85 -3.21
C ARG A 545 20.62 12.14 -3.20
N LEU A 546 21.20 12.04 -2.01
CA LEU A 546 22.35 11.21 -1.72
C LEU A 546 21.96 10.17 -0.68
N GLU A 547 22.25 8.92 -0.96
CA GLU A 547 21.99 7.79 -0.04
C GLU A 547 23.26 6.98 0.18
N HIS A 548 23.41 6.51 1.42
CA HIS A 548 24.45 5.58 1.82
C HIS A 548 23.82 4.46 2.65
N VAL A 549 24.18 3.23 2.31
CA VAL A 549 23.84 2.03 3.06
C VAL A 549 25.13 1.35 3.49
N TYR A 550 25.24 1.11 4.78
CA TYR A 550 26.26 0.24 5.37
C TYR A 550 25.56 -1.04 5.84
N TYR A 551 26.02 -2.15 5.32
CA TYR A 551 25.61 -3.49 5.72
C TYR A 551 26.73 -4.17 6.47
N LYS A 552 26.37 -4.93 7.54
CA LYS A 552 27.28 -5.80 8.27
C LYS A 552 26.54 -7.11 8.58
N GLY A 553 26.95 -8.17 7.91
CA GLY A 553 26.65 -9.56 8.20
C GLY A 553 27.96 -10.29 8.51
N LEU A 554 28.26 -11.35 7.75
CA LEU A 554 29.59 -12.00 7.77
C LEU A 554 30.67 -11.04 7.28
N GLU A 555 30.35 -10.24 6.27
CA GLU A 555 31.20 -9.23 5.68
C GLU A 555 30.59 -7.84 5.90
N LYS A 556 31.40 -6.82 5.72
CA LYS A 556 30.97 -5.42 5.74
C LYS A 556 30.90 -4.92 4.33
N GLU A 557 29.82 -4.26 3.99
CA GLU A 557 29.57 -3.75 2.64
C GLU A 557 29.03 -2.32 2.69
N ASN A 558 29.33 -1.56 1.65
CA ASN A 558 28.84 -0.22 1.46
C ASN A 558 28.08 -0.10 0.13
N GLY A 559 27.04 0.71 0.15
CA GLY A 559 26.30 1.11 -1.06
C GLY A 559 26.11 2.61 -1.07
N TRP A 560 26.30 3.23 -2.24
CA TRP A 560 26.11 4.65 -2.48
C TRP A 560 25.18 4.86 -3.66
N MET A 561 24.33 5.86 -3.55
CA MET A 561 23.50 6.32 -4.67
C MET A 561 23.37 7.83 -4.63
N VAL A 562 23.48 8.45 -5.79
CA VAL A 562 23.11 9.85 -5.99
C VAL A 562 22.16 9.95 -7.17
N PHE A 563 21.11 10.75 -7.04
CA PHE A 563 20.26 11.06 -8.18
C PHE A 563 19.82 12.52 -8.23
N GLN A 564 19.51 12.94 -9.44
CA GLN A 564 18.88 14.21 -9.74
C GLN A 564 17.55 13.97 -10.44
N ASP A 565 16.47 14.54 -9.87
CA ASP A 565 15.16 14.61 -10.51
C ASP A 565 14.91 16.00 -11.07
N VAL A 566 14.22 16.02 -12.18
CA VAL A 566 13.68 17.21 -12.81
C VAL A 566 12.19 17.00 -13.06
N GLN A 567 11.35 17.88 -12.55
CA GLN A 567 9.92 17.92 -12.87
C GLN A 567 9.58 19.24 -13.54
N LEU A 568 8.87 19.15 -14.66
CA LEU A 568 8.45 20.31 -15.45
C LEU A 568 6.96 20.20 -15.79
N VAL A 569 6.19 21.21 -15.43
CA VAL A 569 4.75 21.29 -15.70
C VAL A 569 4.43 22.67 -16.29
N PRO A 570 4.64 22.86 -17.62
CA PRO A 570 4.41 24.14 -18.28
C PRO A 570 2.95 24.57 -18.18
N VAL A 571 2.69 25.86 -17.95
CA VAL A 571 1.32 26.41 -17.83
C VAL A 571 0.57 26.37 -19.18
N GLN A 572 1.28 26.57 -20.28
CA GLN A 572 0.67 26.73 -21.61
C GLN A 572 0.48 25.40 -22.37
N ILE A 573 1.18 24.35 -21.95
CA ILE A 573 1.14 23.05 -22.62
C ILE A 573 0.63 22.02 -21.60
N PRO A 574 -0.38 21.22 -21.92
CA PRO A 574 -0.95 20.23 -21.00
C PRO A 574 -0.03 18.99 -20.88
N LEU A 575 1.24 19.22 -20.56
CA LEU A 575 2.32 18.25 -20.46
C LEU A 575 2.93 18.28 -19.07
N ASN A 576 2.99 17.14 -18.38
CA ASN A 576 3.82 16.95 -17.20
C ASN A 576 4.99 16.05 -17.60
N LEU A 577 6.21 16.49 -17.31
CA LEU A 577 7.42 15.76 -17.54
C LEU A 577 8.12 15.52 -16.22
N SER A 578 8.52 14.29 -15.94
CA SER A 578 9.47 13.97 -14.87
C SER A 578 10.59 13.10 -15.41
N ALA A 579 11.81 13.44 -15.04
CA ALA A 579 13.02 12.71 -15.46
C ALA A 579 13.95 12.53 -14.26
N ARG A 580 14.64 11.41 -14.21
CA ARG A 580 15.70 11.10 -13.24
C ARG A 580 16.92 10.59 -13.93
N LEU A 581 18.09 10.98 -13.39
CA LEU A 581 19.34 10.29 -13.60
C LEU A 581 19.94 9.92 -12.25
N ALA A 582 20.18 8.63 -12.04
CA ALA A 582 20.76 8.07 -10.84
C ALA A 582 22.07 7.35 -11.17
N TYR A 583 23.08 7.57 -10.34
CA TYR A 583 24.31 6.77 -10.28
C TYR A 583 24.29 5.96 -8.98
N PHE A 584 24.66 4.69 -9.06
CA PHE A 584 24.76 3.81 -7.89
C PHE A 584 26.04 2.96 -7.96
N ASP A 585 26.58 2.68 -6.77
CA ASP A 585 27.76 1.84 -6.57
C ASP A 585 27.58 1.10 -5.24
N THR A 586 27.30 -0.20 -5.29
CA THR A 586 27.10 -1.05 -4.13
C THR A 586 27.94 -2.31 -4.27
N GLU A 587 28.54 -2.76 -3.16
CA GLU A 587 29.46 -3.88 -3.18
C GLU A 587 28.75 -5.22 -3.49
N SER A 588 27.51 -5.39 -3.03
CA SER A 588 26.69 -6.56 -3.34
C SER A 588 25.18 -6.25 -3.29
N TYR A 589 24.35 -7.30 -3.42
CA TYR A 589 22.90 -7.21 -3.25
C TYR A 589 22.49 -6.90 -1.80
N ASN A 590 23.34 -7.18 -0.77
CA ASN A 590 23.01 -6.86 0.61
C ASN A 590 23.05 -5.35 0.87
N SER A 591 23.98 -4.63 0.23
CA SER A 591 24.11 -3.18 0.33
C SER A 591 23.24 -2.40 -0.69
N ARG A 592 22.24 -3.06 -1.30
CA ARG A 592 21.31 -2.43 -2.25
C ARG A 592 20.53 -1.26 -1.67
N ILE A 593 20.19 -0.33 -2.54
CA ILE A 593 19.42 0.87 -2.21
C ILE A 593 18.09 0.82 -2.95
N TYR A 594 17.03 1.22 -2.28
CA TYR A 594 15.71 1.36 -2.88
C TYR A 594 15.34 2.82 -3.01
N ALA A 595 14.80 3.22 -4.15
CA ALA A 595 14.30 4.58 -4.34
C ALA A 595 13.01 4.59 -5.15
N TYR A 596 12.03 5.33 -4.65
CA TYR A 596 10.80 5.60 -5.39
C TYR A 596 11.08 6.31 -6.71
N GLU A 597 10.40 5.93 -7.77
CA GLU A 597 10.41 6.57 -9.09
C GLU A 597 8.99 7.00 -9.48
N ASN A 598 8.86 8.20 -10.05
CA ASN A 598 7.60 8.61 -10.65
C ASN A 598 7.20 7.64 -11.76
N ASP A 599 5.96 7.21 -11.75
CA ASP A 599 5.43 6.20 -12.66
C ASP A 599 4.08 6.61 -13.24
N LEU A 600 3.47 5.71 -13.99
CA LEU A 600 2.13 5.92 -14.54
C LEU A 600 1.09 5.99 -13.40
N LEU A 601 -0.06 6.59 -13.67
CA LEU A 601 -1.15 6.66 -12.69
C LEU A 601 -1.56 5.27 -12.21
N TYR A 602 -1.75 5.10 -10.91
CA TYR A 602 -2.04 3.82 -10.23
C TYR A 602 -0.92 2.77 -10.36
N THR A 603 0.31 3.20 -10.63
CA THR A 603 1.48 2.34 -10.51
C THR A 603 2.46 2.88 -9.47
N PHE A 604 3.15 1.96 -8.83
CA PHE A 604 4.15 2.29 -7.84
C PHE A 604 5.44 1.54 -8.19
N ALA A 605 6.53 2.28 -8.28
CA ALA A 605 7.83 1.70 -8.65
C ALA A 605 8.89 2.10 -7.63
N VAL A 606 9.49 1.10 -6.99
CA VAL A 606 10.63 1.24 -6.08
C VAL A 606 11.71 0.24 -6.48
N PRO A 607 12.44 0.52 -7.58
CA PRO A 607 13.50 -0.38 -8.02
C PRO A 607 14.62 -0.51 -6.99
N ALA A 608 15.20 -1.71 -6.92
CA ALA A 608 16.42 -1.98 -6.19
C ALA A 608 17.64 -1.60 -7.06
N PHE A 609 18.53 -0.80 -6.49
CA PHE A 609 19.81 -0.40 -7.09
C PHE A 609 20.92 -1.22 -6.44
N PHE A 610 21.60 -2.07 -7.21
CA PHE A 610 22.70 -2.90 -6.73
C PHE A 610 23.75 -3.09 -7.83
N GLY A 611 24.99 -3.40 -7.43
CA GLY A 611 26.15 -3.37 -8.31
C GLY A 611 26.57 -1.93 -8.60
N LYS A 612 27.15 -1.68 -9.75
CA LYS A 612 27.65 -0.36 -10.17
C LYS A 612 27.04 0.05 -11.51
N GLY A 613 26.47 1.25 -11.58
CA GLY A 613 25.85 1.66 -12.83
C GLY A 613 25.07 2.96 -12.79
N PHE A 614 24.28 3.13 -13.83
CA PHE A 614 23.37 4.26 -14.00
C PHE A 614 21.94 3.75 -14.25
N ARG A 615 20.98 4.47 -13.73
CA ARG A 615 19.57 4.31 -14.11
C ARG A 615 18.96 5.67 -14.40
N GLY A 616 18.32 5.78 -15.54
CA GLY A 616 17.57 6.97 -15.91
C GLY A 616 16.16 6.63 -16.33
N TYR A 617 15.23 7.56 -16.10
CA TYR A 617 13.90 7.49 -16.69
C TYR A 617 13.42 8.84 -17.19
N LEU A 618 12.50 8.77 -18.14
CA LEU A 618 11.69 9.87 -18.63
C LEU A 618 10.23 9.42 -18.54
N ASN A 619 9.39 10.16 -17.79
CA ASN A 619 7.97 9.94 -17.66
C ASN A 619 7.22 11.17 -18.15
N LEU A 620 6.33 10.98 -19.11
CA LEU A 620 5.53 12.00 -19.77
C LEU A 620 4.06 11.73 -19.53
N LYS A 621 3.32 12.74 -19.08
CA LYS A 621 1.85 12.74 -19.03
C LYS A 621 1.36 13.86 -19.93
N TYR A 622 0.51 13.55 -20.88
CA TYR A 622 -0.09 14.51 -21.78
C TYR A 622 -1.62 14.46 -21.70
N LYS A 623 -2.24 15.57 -21.42
CA LYS A 623 -3.68 15.74 -21.33
C LYS A 623 -4.23 16.16 -22.69
N ILE A 624 -4.70 15.18 -23.50
CA ILE A 624 -5.24 15.42 -24.83
C ILE A 624 -6.51 16.29 -24.75
N SER A 625 -7.34 16.02 -23.74
CA SER A 625 -8.57 16.74 -23.46
C SER A 625 -8.97 16.60 -21.98
N LYS A 626 -10.05 17.24 -21.54
CA LYS A 626 -10.63 17.01 -20.21
C LYS A 626 -11.04 15.55 -19.98
N LYS A 627 -11.25 14.78 -21.07
CA LYS A 627 -11.74 13.39 -21.05
C LYS A 627 -10.68 12.36 -21.40
N ALA A 628 -9.50 12.77 -21.90
CA ALA A 628 -8.49 11.83 -22.39
C ALA A 628 -7.09 12.27 -21.95
N GLU A 629 -6.37 11.34 -21.32
CA GLU A 629 -5.00 11.51 -20.84
C GLU A 629 -4.14 10.32 -21.28
N ILE A 630 -2.90 10.58 -21.65
CA ILE A 630 -1.93 9.54 -22.00
C ILE A 630 -0.66 9.71 -21.17
N TRP A 631 -0.02 8.60 -20.88
CA TRP A 631 1.29 8.53 -20.23
C TRP A 631 2.23 7.68 -21.05
N PHE A 632 3.48 8.06 -21.02
CA PHE A 632 4.58 7.31 -21.59
C PHE A 632 5.76 7.35 -20.63
N LYS A 633 6.33 6.18 -20.28
CA LYS A 633 7.57 6.08 -19.50
C LYS A 633 8.59 5.22 -20.24
N LEU A 634 9.79 5.77 -20.36
CA LEU A 634 11.00 5.06 -20.77
C LEU A 634 11.95 5.03 -19.58
N ALA A 635 12.40 3.86 -19.17
CA ALA A 635 13.43 3.70 -18.16
C ALA A 635 14.54 2.78 -18.65
N ASN A 636 15.78 3.12 -18.34
CA ASN A 636 16.95 2.32 -18.71
C ASN A 636 17.88 2.17 -17.50
N THR A 637 18.28 0.93 -17.23
CA THR A 637 19.32 0.59 -16.27
C THR A 637 20.53 0.06 -17.03
N TRP A 638 21.70 0.60 -16.74
CA TRP A 638 22.98 0.11 -17.23
C TRP A 638 23.85 -0.26 -16.02
N GLN A 639 24.37 -1.50 -15.99
CA GLN A 639 25.24 -2.01 -14.92
C GLN A 639 26.65 -2.29 -15.47
N SER A 640 27.63 -1.58 -14.92
CA SER A 640 29.03 -1.74 -15.33
C SER A 640 29.56 -3.12 -14.92
N GLY A 641 30.18 -3.83 -15.87
CA GLY A 641 30.78 -5.12 -15.61
C GLY A 641 29.81 -6.28 -15.39
N ALA A 642 28.51 -6.05 -15.53
CA ALA A 642 27.52 -7.13 -15.43
C ALA A 642 27.44 -7.91 -16.74
N GLU A 643 27.49 -9.23 -16.66
CA GLU A 643 27.26 -10.14 -17.79
C GLU A 643 25.77 -10.39 -18.03
N SER A 644 24.97 -10.26 -16.98
CA SER A 644 23.50 -10.38 -17.03
C SER A 644 22.83 -9.51 -15.97
N ILE A 645 21.55 -9.17 -16.19
CA ILE A 645 20.68 -8.46 -15.25
C ILE A 645 19.49 -9.34 -14.89
N SER A 646 19.05 -9.30 -13.64
CA SER A 646 18.03 -10.18 -13.04
C SER A 646 18.53 -11.62 -12.87
N SER A 647 17.63 -12.57 -12.60
CA SER A 647 17.97 -13.97 -12.34
C SER A 647 16.92 -14.94 -12.84
N GLY A 648 17.27 -16.23 -12.94
CA GLY A 648 16.37 -17.31 -13.34
C GLY A 648 15.81 -17.09 -14.76
N TYR A 649 14.51 -17.29 -14.97
CA TYR A 649 13.88 -17.07 -16.26
C TYR A 649 13.68 -15.58 -16.62
N ASN A 650 13.84 -14.67 -15.65
CA ASN A 650 13.81 -13.22 -15.90
C ASN A 650 15.19 -12.65 -16.22
N GLU A 651 16.24 -13.47 -16.26
CA GLU A 651 17.61 -13.07 -16.59
C GLU A 651 17.71 -12.55 -18.03
N ILE A 652 18.36 -11.43 -18.19
CA ILE A 652 18.62 -10.75 -19.46
C ILE A 652 20.12 -10.76 -19.68
N GLY A 653 20.60 -11.34 -20.77
CA GLY A 653 22.01 -11.28 -21.15
C GLY A 653 22.43 -9.86 -21.46
N GLY A 654 23.67 -9.52 -21.01
CA GLY A 654 24.22 -8.17 -21.15
C GLY A 654 23.95 -7.28 -19.94
N ASN A 655 24.39 -6.05 -20.03
CA ASN A 655 24.47 -5.09 -18.94
C ASN A 655 23.41 -3.98 -19.00
N GLN A 656 22.37 -4.13 -19.83
CA GLN A 656 21.32 -3.14 -20.02
C GLN A 656 19.94 -3.73 -19.90
N LYS A 657 19.03 -3.01 -19.23
CA LYS A 657 17.59 -3.29 -19.17
C LYS A 657 16.82 -2.03 -19.48
N THR A 658 16.02 -2.08 -20.55
CA THR A 658 15.16 -0.96 -20.99
C THR A 658 13.69 -1.34 -20.82
N GLU A 659 12.96 -0.52 -20.11
CA GLU A 659 11.54 -0.69 -19.80
C GLU A 659 10.73 0.40 -20.49
N LEU A 660 9.67 -0.02 -21.19
CA LEU A 660 8.71 0.86 -21.84
C LEU A 660 7.33 0.66 -21.21
N LYS A 661 6.67 1.77 -20.88
CA LYS A 661 5.30 1.75 -20.36
C LYS A 661 4.46 2.78 -21.12
N PHE A 662 3.24 2.40 -21.45
CA PHE A 662 2.25 3.28 -22.06
C PHE A 662 0.91 3.11 -21.36
N GLN A 663 0.17 4.20 -21.15
CA GLN A 663 -1.15 4.20 -20.53
C GLN A 663 -2.06 5.22 -21.19
N LEU A 664 -3.32 4.83 -21.38
CA LEU A 664 -4.43 5.67 -21.80
C LEU A 664 -5.49 5.68 -20.71
N ARG A 665 -6.02 6.85 -20.37
CA ARG A 665 -7.19 7.05 -19.50
C ARG A 665 -8.25 7.82 -20.25
N LEU A 666 -9.47 7.30 -20.26
CA LEU A 666 -10.64 7.97 -20.79
C LEU A 666 -11.65 8.19 -19.68
N LYS A 667 -12.18 9.40 -19.58
CA LYS A 667 -13.23 9.82 -18.64
C LYS A 667 -14.47 10.20 -19.44
N MET A 668 -15.63 9.69 -19.07
CA MET A 668 -16.89 9.93 -19.77
C MET A 668 -17.97 10.34 -18.79
#